data_792167837d12043509b83d8d1ea386c8
#
_entry.id   792167837d12043509b83d8d1ea386c8
#
_cell.length_a   1.000
_cell.length_b   1.000
_cell.length_c   1.000
_cell.angle_alpha   90.00
_cell.angle_beta   90.00
_cell.angle_gamma   90.00
#
_symmetry.space_group_name_H-M   'P 1'
#
loop_
_entity.id
_entity.type
_entity.pdbx_description
1 polymer ?
#
loop_
_entity_poly.entity_id
_entity_poly.type
_entity_poly.pdbx_seq_one_letter_code
_entity_poly.pdbx_strand_id
1 'polypeptide(L)'
;SSAASDVYKRQAHVLPWITRIRNKEPKGNDTFNSELLLKRDITLKEHIWTIFEYESSIGYQDNCAKEAYKKGVTARDESISAALYRFSLDGHLDRERLLKATLATFHRSFKKDMAGWFAGFFETLQPTTGELLSLQEEMMQIFTSSYTKPVNVMLQQLKNIASEEGFRYQEFIERATTLFFSSPKNSLLTIYALFEKIVAQHPEMKEPCCITLCQLFLKKDESLQKKAANFISKYGDVSSSNLQETLQSYQPEMFQSVHAILSSFKPQPTEEPHEPDASVGETVHICREDNPIPFPANKEDFLFQLSRLFDMEESWEIETTIAAIIAFHPQLDKEDLNRMEPVFQRAATIVANSWEPYEDLLATFLLEYQRLWAQKDTSNTGFLRNMFTRLEERLKGIDENRGAYDERSFKRLADWKPGYSNATCFTPIKHLWLNVIRKIKGGNAFPLLSTPTHTPAYVQATELVRRLAVYQKAETKPCPWDFQLAIARCAMEDKEEAIATARQLLQDEYLHLFLFLLDENTLPEPPYNHPTAWMAAGLVKAPETEFEAFKSFACNTLPHNYLTGDYEWKEVKPKEKSYETDRRLLQLEFYKWHTYTEYNSHQLWQEHLIINSKYNMDDSRYMEPLLCCFPNRPEPLIAQIITCYMTFGTPQEDSKRTLACALRMLLSFHCPLKEMSLFLLSGSLLFVDKTVRSYAAELWVEGISTGRINNHRVGEILARLIQMELAPLKRFTTQVYESMYKRSTFHNQQLEALLTEFIGGLPDKPVTGLKQLLELYLELLTINHSKVTDKQLLQRLQEWGTNSNLKKVTTSLNNL
;
A
#
# COMPACT_ATOMS: atom_id res chain seq x y z
N SER A 1 -17.76 36.20 0.53
CA SER A 1 -17.35 35.36 -0.63
C SER A 1 -17.58 33.85 -0.40
N SER A 2 -17.49 33.30 0.82
CA SER A 2 -17.75 31.87 1.06
C SER A 2 -19.22 31.46 0.85
N ALA A 3 -20.18 32.30 1.26
CA ALA A 3 -21.61 32.02 1.11
C ALA A 3 -22.08 31.94 -0.38
N ALA A 4 -21.51 32.75 -1.26
CA ALA A 4 -21.82 32.69 -2.69
C ALA A 4 -21.27 31.38 -3.32
N SER A 5 -20.05 30.98 -2.94
CA SER A 5 -19.47 29.70 -3.40
C SER A 5 -20.33 28.50 -2.99
N ASP A 6 -20.90 28.51 -1.79
CA ASP A 6 -21.75 27.42 -1.30
C ASP A 6 -23.09 27.34 -2.04
N VAL A 7 -23.63 28.47 -2.47
CA VAL A 7 -24.85 28.51 -3.30
C VAL A 7 -24.59 27.87 -4.67
N TYR A 8 -23.48 28.20 -5.34
CA TYR A 8 -23.15 27.63 -6.65
C TYR A 8 -22.80 26.12 -6.56
N LYS A 9 -22.13 25.69 -5.53
CA LYS A 9 -21.90 24.25 -5.25
C LYS A 9 -23.22 23.49 -5.12
N ARG A 10 -24.19 24.05 -4.37
CA ARG A 10 -25.52 23.44 -4.23
C ARG A 10 -26.25 23.41 -5.57
N GLN A 11 -26.16 24.42 -6.38
CA GLN A 11 -26.76 24.46 -7.73
C GLN A 11 -26.17 23.34 -8.61
N ALA A 12 -24.83 23.18 -8.63
CA ALA A 12 -24.17 22.11 -9.38
C ALA A 12 -24.64 20.72 -8.93
N HIS A 13 -24.89 20.53 -7.65
CA HIS A 13 -25.41 19.27 -7.12
C HIS A 13 -26.87 19.00 -7.47
N VAL A 14 -27.73 20.03 -7.49
CA VAL A 14 -29.16 19.89 -7.71
C VAL A 14 -29.50 19.73 -9.19
N LEU A 15 -28.76 20.42 -10.08
CA LEU A 15 -29.05 20.43 -11.52
C LEU A 15 -29.17 19.05 -12.17
N PRO A 16 -28.29 18.08 -11.88
CA PRO A 16 -28.40 16.74 -12.45
C PRO A 16 -29.68 15.99 -12.01
N TRP A 17 -30.29 16.37 -10.89
CA TRP A 17 -31.51 15.75 -10.36
C TRP A 17 -32.79 16.35 -10.94
N ILE A 18 -32.75 17.52 -11.54
CA ILE A 18 -33.94 18.20 -12.09
C ILE A 18 -34.62 17.35 -13.18
N THR A 19 -33.84 16.62 -13.96
CA THR A 19 -34.36 15.79 -15.04
C THR A 19 -34.98 14.48 -14.61
N ARG A 20 -34.75 14.06 -13.35
CA ARG A 20 -35.19 12.78 -12.79
C ARG A 20 -36.58 12.89 -12.15
N ILE A 21 -37.49 12.09 -12.62
CA ILE A 21 -38.85 11.99 -12.09
C ILE A 21 -38.96 10.69 -11.33
N ARG A 22 -39.02 10.76 -10.00
CA ARG A 22 -39.10 9.60 -9.14
C ARG A 22 -40.47 8.93 -9.24
N ASN A 23 -40.47 7.64 -9.44
CA ASN A 23 -41.67 6.84 -9.31
C ASN A 23 -41.97 6.59 -7.82
N LYS A 24 -43.21 6.85 -7.38
CA LYS A 24 -43.64 6.65 -5.97
C LYS A 24 -43.97 5.20 -5.64
N GLU A 25 -44.08 4.32 -6.65
CA GLU A 25 -44.32 2.92 -6.43
C GLU A 25 -43.06 2.15 -6.02
N PRO A 26 -43.19 1.17 -5.09
CA PRO A 26 -42.00 0.49 -4.51
C PRO A 26 -41.12 -0.30 -5.49
N LYS A 27 -41.61 -0.57 -6.71
CA LYS A 27 -40.91 -1.30 -7.78
C LYS A 27 -40.91 -0.58 -9.11
N GLY A 28 -41.30 0.70 -9.14
CA GLY A 28 -41.37 1.48 -10.38
C GLY A 28 -39.99 2.07 -10.70
N ASN A 29 -39.61 2.03 -12.01
CA ASN A 29 -38.40 2.67 -12.45
C ASN A 29 -38.60 4.20 -12.52
N ASP A 30 -37.59 4.96 -12.09
CA ASP A 30 -37.57 6.40 -12.28
C ASP A 30 -37.58 6.73 -13.78
N THR A 31 -38.29 7.78 -14.19
CA THR A 31 -38.29 8.32 -15.54
C THR A 31 -37.45 9.58 -15.62
N PHE A 32 -37.02 9.94 -16.82
CA PHE A 32 -36.20 11.13 -17.06
C PHE A 32 -36.84 12.00 -18.15
N ASN A 33 -36.77 13.32 -17.97
CA ASN A 33 -37.24 14.30 -18.92
C ASN A 33 -36.29 15.49 -18.93
N SER A 34 -35.46 15.57 -19.94
CA SER A 34 -34.48 16.65 -20.12
C SER A 34 -35.09 18.00 -20.45
N GLU A 35 -36.33 18.06 -21.02
CA GLU A 35 -37.05 19.30 -21.30
C GLU A 35 -37.33 20.13 -20.02
N LEU A 36 -37.22 19.50 -18.84
CA LEU A 36 -37.35 20.23 -17.58
C LEU A 36 -36.26 21.30 -17.40
N LEU A 37 -35.11 21.17 -18.08
CA LEU A 37 -34.05 22.16 -18.09
C LEU A 37 -34.46 23.43 -18.89
N LEU A 38 -35.38 23.32 -19.85
CA LEU A 38 -35.87 24.42 -20.65
C LEU A 38 -36.98 25.24 -19.96
N LYS A 39 -37.61 24.74 -18.90
CA LYS A 39 -38.74 25.40 -18.22
C LYS A 39 -38.43 26.79 -17.67
N ARG A 40 -37.17 27.10 -17.42
CA ARG A 40 -36.75 28.43 -16.96
C ARG A 40 -35.50 28.85 -17.74
N ASP A 41 -35.57 29.93 -18.43
CA ASP A 41 -34.47 30.50 -19.22
C ASP A 41 -33.16 30.62 -18.47
N ILE A 42 -33.22 31.05 -17.20
CA ILE A 42 -32.05 31.21 -16.34
C ILE A 42 -31.30 29.87 -16.11
N THR A 43 -31.97 28.70 -16.22
CA THR A 43 -31.36 27.42 -16.04
C THR A 43 -30.27 27.16 -17.07
N LEU A 44 -30.53 27.38 -18.33
CA LEU A 44 -29.54 27.20 -19.41
C LEU A 44 -28.60 28.40 -19.56
N LYS A 45 -29.09 29.63 -19.29
CA LYS A 45 -28.25 30.84 -19.41
C LYS A 45 -27.17 30.94 -18.35
N GLU A 46 -27.48 30.54 -17.11
CA GLU A 46 -26.60 30.74 -15.96
C GLU A 46 -26.31 29.46 -15.18
N HIS A 47 -27.34 28.76 -14.70
CA HIS A 47 -27.14 27.69 -13.71
C HIS A 47 -26.42 26.49 -14.28
N ILE A 48 -26.63 26.09 -15.53
CA ILE A 48 -26.02 24.92 -16.15
C ILE A 48 -24.49 25.00 -16.12
N TRP A 49 -23.93 26.22 -16.20
CA TRP A 49 -22.49 26.41 -16.23
C TRP A 49 -21.81 26.05 -14.90
N THR A 50 -22.57 26.00 -13.79
CA THR A 50 -22.03 25.63 -12.49
C THR A 50 -21.55 24.15 -12.44
N ILE A 51 -22.09 23.26 -13.31
CA ILE A 51 -21.61 21.86 -13.40
C ILE A 51 -20.20 21.76 -13.96
N PHE A 52 -19.74 22.76 -14.73
CA PHE A 52 -18.38 22.84 -15.26
C PHE A 52 -17.40 23.47 -14.27
N GLU A 53 -17.90 24.04 -13.17
CA GLU A 53 -17.11 24.74 -12.17
C GLU A 53 -16.98 24.00 -10.84
N TYR A 54 -17.97 23.20 -10.47
CA TYR A 54 -18.05 22.54 -9.16
C TYR A 54 -18.32 21.05 -9.30
N GLU A 55 -17.78 20.26 -8.38
CA GLU A 55 -18.07 18.83 -8.32
C GLU A 55 -19.56 18.56 -8.13
N SER A 56 -20.08 17.56 -8.84
CA SER A 56 -21.49 17.18 -8.80
C SER A 56 -21.66 15.69 -9.03
N SER A 57 -22.89 15.19 -8.86
CA SER A 57 -23.26 13.80 -9.17
C SER A 57 -23.67 13.58 -10.63
N ILE A 58 -23.26 14.47 -11.55
CA ILE A 58 -23.72 14.48 -12.94
C ILE A 58 -23.48 13.13 -13.65
N GLY A 59 -22.30 12.54 -13.49
CA GLY A 59 -21.98 11.25 -14.11
C GLY A 59 -22.90 10.12 -13.67
N TYR A 60 -23.27 10.10 -12.40
CA TYR A 60 -24.21 9.10 -11.86
C TYR A 60 -25.62 9.30 -12.44
N GLN A 61 -26.14 10.53 -12.43
CA GLN A 61 -27.48 10.81 -12.95
C GLN A 61 -27.58 10.59 -14.46
N ASP A 62 -26.55 10.95 -15.20
CA ASP A 62 -26.43 10.72 -16.63
C ASP A 62 -26.47 9.22 -16.97
N ASN A 63 -25.74 8.40 -16.21
CA ASN A 63 -25.76 6.94 -16.36
C ASN A 63 -27.13 6.35 -16.02
N CYS A 64 -27.82 6.83 -14.96
CA CYS A 64 -29.16 6.39 -14.64
C CYS A 64 -30.15 6.65 -15.80
N ALA A 65 -30.06 7.82 -16.44
CA ALA A 65 -30.91 8.17 -17.57
C ALA A 65 -30.61 7.32 -18.83
N LYS A 66 -29.32 7.07 -19.11
CA LYS A 66 -28.90 6.18 -20.21
C LYS A 66 -29.38 4.73 -19.99
N GLU A 67 -29.33 4.23 -18.76
CA GLU A 67 -29.83 2.91 -18.42
C GLU A 67 -31.36 2.83 -18.53
N ALA A 68 -32.08 3.88 -18.15
CA ALA A 68 -33.54 3.97 -18.35
C ALA A 68 -33.91 3.91 -19.85
N TYR A 69 -33.14 4.60 -20.68
CA TYR A 69 -33.31 4.54 -22.13
C TYR A 69 -33.03 3.16 -22.71
N LYS A 70 -31.90 2.53 -22.33
CA LYS A 70 -31.56 1.16 -22.75
C LYS A 70 -32.61 0.13 -22.35
N LYS A 71 -33.27 0.33 -21.21
CA LYS A 71 -34.37 -0.54 -20.73
C LYS A 71 -35.72 -0.19 -21.34
N GLY A 72 -35.81 0.79 -22.24
CA GLY A 72 -37.07 1.22 -22.86
C GLY A 72 -38.03 1.97 -21.95
N VAL A 73 -37.53 2.48 -20.80
CA VAL A 73 -38.32 3.30 -19.86
C VAL A 73 -38.61 4.70 -20.43
N THR A 74 -37.68 5.23 -21.23
CA THR A 74 -37.83 6.51 -21.95
C THR A 74 -37.76 6.28 -23.46
N ALA A 75 -38.54 7.01 -24.23
CA ALA A 75 -38.62 6.87 -25.70
C ALA A 75 -37.35 7.34 -26.43
N ARG A 76 -36.58 8.23 -25.80
CA ARG A 76 -35.29 8.73 -26.29
C ARG A 76 -34.27 8.82 -25.13
N ASP A 77 -33.01 9.02 -25.46
CA ASP A 77 -31.97 9.27 -24.46
C ASP A 77 -32.20 10.66 -23.82
N GLU A 78 -32.64 10.64 -22.57
CA GLU A 78 -32.91 11.82 -21.74
C GLU A 78 -31.72 12.14 -20.81
N SER A 79 -30.53 11.54 -21.06
CA SER A 79 -29.34 11.85 -20.31
C SER A 79 -28.95 13.32 -20.50
N ILE A 80 -28.33 13.90 -19.49
CA ILE A 80 -27.89 15.32 -19.55
C ILE A 80 -26.89 15.53 -20.69
N SER A 81 -25.98 14.58 -20.91
CA SER A 81 -25.02 14.63 -22.00
C SER A 81 -25.72 14.69 -23.36
N ALA A 82 -26.72 13.85 -23.60
CA ALA A 82 -27.49 13.88 -24.84
C ALA A 82 -28.38 15.14 -24.97
N ALA A 83 -28.96 15.63 -23.86
CA ALA A 83 -29.75 16.83 -23.83
C ALA A 83 -28.94 18.09 -24.15
N LEU A 84 -27.76 18.27 -23.51
CA LEU A 84 -26.90 19.43 -23.77
C LEU A 84 -26.38 19.43 -25.22
N TYR A 85 -26.10 18.26 -25.77
CA TYR A 85 -25.76 18.13 -27.19
C TYR A 85 -26.91 18.63 -28.10
N ARG A 86 -28.14 18.13 -27.88
CA ARG A 86 -29.32 18.61 -28.64
C ARG A 86 -29.51 20.11 -28.48
N PHE A 87 -29.48 20.63 -27.26
CA PHE A 87 -29.68 22.07 -26.99
C PHE A 87 -28.60 22.94 -27.62
N SER A 88 -27.38 22.40 -27.82
CA SER A 88 -26.33 23.12 -28.55
C SER A 88 -26.58 23.16 -30.06
N LEU A 89 -27.26 22.15 -30.65
CA LEU A 89 -27.65 22.13 -32.05
C LEU A 89 -28.88 22.97 -32.30
N ASP A 90 -29.83 22.99 -31.36
CA ASP A 90 -31.09 23.74 -31.47
C ASP A 90 -30.91 25.24 -31.13
N GLY A 91 -29.69 25.68 -30.79
CA GLY A 91 -29.39 27.07 -30.50
C GLY A 91 -29.80 27.54 -29.08
N HIS A 92 -30.24 26.62 -28.21
CA HIS A 92 -30.56 26.95 -26.81
C HIS A 92 -29.32 27.16 -25.96
N LEU A 93 -28.17 26.59 -26.36
CA LEU A 93 -26.86 26.74 -25.73
C LEU A 93 -25.82 27.19 -26.76
N ASP A 94 -24.94 28.10 -26.35
CA ASP A 94 -23.76 28.47 -27.09
C ASP A 94 -22.80 27.28 -27.21
N ARG A 95 -22.67 26.75 -28.43
CA ARG A 95 -21.89 25.56 -28.70
C ARG A 95 -20.40 25.77 -28.52
N GLU A 96 -19.87 26.93 -28.93
CA GLU A 96 -18.44 27.24 -28.75
C GLU A 96 -18.10 27.33 -27.26
N ARG A 97 -18.92 28.03 -26.47
CA ARG A 97 -18.79 28.10 -25.02
C ARG A 97 -18.88 26.73 -24.37
N LEU A 98 -19.79 25.87 -24.87
CA LEU A 98 -19.96 24.51 -24.31
C LEU A 98 -18.73 23.63 -24.51
N LEU A 99 -18.13 23.66 -25.70
CA LEU A 99 -16.88 22.93 -25.99
C LEU A 99 -15.72 23.46 -25.16
N LYS A 100 -15.51 24.77 -25.08
CA LYS A 100 -14.47 25.41 -24.26
C LYS A 100 -14.66 25.14 -22.78
N ALA A 101 -15.87 25.24 -22.25
CA ALA A 101 -16.17 24.94 -20.84
C ALA A 101 -15.88 23.49 -20.52
N THR A 102 -16.18 22.56 -21.45
CA THR A 102 -15.87 21.14 -21.27
C THR A 102 -14.36 20.92 -21.17
N LEU A 103 -13.55 21.48 -22.04
CA LEU A 103 -12.09 21.37 -21.98
C LEU A 103 -11.51 22.03 -20.72
N ALA A 104 -12.05 23.17 -20.30
CA ALA A 104 -11.60 23.85 -19.08
C ALA A 104 -11.80 23.03 -17.80
N THR A 105 -12.72 22.04 -17.80
CA THR A 105 -12.90 21.15 -16.63
C THR A 105 -11.68 20.30 -16.33
N PHE A 106 -10.85 19.98 -17.30
CA PHE A 106 -9.66 19.12 -17.12
C PHE A 106 -8.50 19.82 -16.39
N HIS A 107 -8.56 21.15 -16.25
CA HIS A 107 -7.63 21.94 -15.42
C HIS A 107 -8.13 22.11 -13.98
N ARG A 108 -9.32 21.56 -13.67
CA ARG A 108 -9.88 21.61 -12.33
C ARG A 108 -9.55 20.31 -11.58
N SER A 109 -9.46 20.38 -10.26
CA SER A 109 -9.19 19.22 -9.38
C SER A 109 -10.44 18.34 -9.18
N PHE A 110 -11.14 17.99 -10.26
CA PHE A 110 -12.30 17.10 -10.19
C PHE A 110 -11.86 15.65 -9.96
N LYS A 111 -12.72 14.88 -9.30
CA LYS A 111 -12.49 13.44 -9.11
C LYS A 111 -12.46 12.70 -10.45
N LYS A 112 -11.76 11.57 -10.47
CA LYS A 112 -11.54 10.71 -11.65
C LYS A 112 -12.83 10.43 -12.44
N ASP A 113 -13.92 10.12 -11.75
CA ASP A 113 -15.20 9.75 -12.37
C ASP A 113 -15.83 10.94 -13.11
N MET A 114 -15.77 12.12 -12.51
CA MET A 114 -16.28 13.35 -13.13
C MET A 114 -15.42 13.79 -14.31
N ALA A 115 -14.10 13.76 -14.18
CA ALA A 115 -13.19 14.02 -15.31
C ALA A 115 -13.42 13.00 -16.45
N GLY A 116 -13.64 11.73 -16.10
CA GLY A 116 -13.99 10.67 -17.06
C GLY A 116 -15.34 10.89 -17.75
N TRP A 117 -16.32 11.46 -17.05
CA TRP A 117 -17.60 11.82 -17.62
C TRP A 117 -17.45 12.98 -18.62
N PHE A 118 -16.73 14.06 -18.29
CA PHE A 118 -16.49 15.17 -19.21
C PHE A 118 -15.72 14.75 -20.47
N ALA A 119 -14.79 13.81 -20.36
CA ALA A 119 -14.12 13.25 -21.52
C ALA A 119 -15.10 12.56 -22.47
N GLY A 120 -15.98 11.70 -21.93
CA GLY A 120 -17.06 11.10 -22.74
C GLY A 120 -18.10 12.09 -23.23
N PHE A 121 -18.35 13.15 -22.49
CA PHE A 121 -19.24 14.24 -22.90
C PHE A 121 -18.67 15.00 -24.10
N PHE A 122 -17.37 15.30 -24.12
CA PHE A 122 -16.70 15.91 -25.27
C PHE A 122 -16.89 15.08 -26.55
N GLU A 123 -16.78 13.75 -26.45
CA GLU A 123 -17.08 12.83 -27.57
C GLU A 123 -18.55 12.90 -27.98
N THR A 124 -19.47 12.99 -27.00
CA THR A 124 -20.93 13.09 -27.24
C THR A 124 -21.28 14.37 -28.01
N LEU A 125 -20.54 15.45 -27.80
CA LEU A 125 -20.74 16.73 -28.52
C LEU A 125 -20.39 16.64 -30.01
N GLN A 126 -19.69 15.57 -30.46
CA GLN A 126 -19.31 15.35 -31.86
C GLN A 126 -18.72 16.61 -32.52
N PRO A 127 -17.58 17.13 -32.02
CA PRO A 127 -17.01 18.35 -32.56
C PRO A 127 -16.60 18.17 -34.04
N THR A 128 -16.88 19.16 -34.85
CA THR A 128 -16.50 19.19 -36.27
C THR A 128 -15.00 19.38 -36.45
N THR A 129 -14.45 19.06 -37.61
CA THR A 129 -13.05 19.30 -37.96
C THR A 129 -12.63 20.76 -37.73
N GLY A 130 -13.44 21.73 -38.11
CA GLY A 130 -13.13 23.14 -37.86
C GLY A 130 -13.11 23.52 -36.38
N GLU A 131 -14.04 22.97 -35.57
CA GLU A 131 -14.06 23.17 -34.12
C GLU A 131 -12.82 22.53 -33.45
N LEU A 132 -12.43 21.33 -33.89
CA LEU A 132 -11.22 20.64 -33.37
C LEU A 132 -9.94 21.42 -33.72
N LEU A 133 -9.83 21.96 -34.95
CA LEU A 133 -8.69 22.77 -35.35
C LEU A 133 -8.60 24.07 -34.54
N SER A 134 -9.76 24.69 -34.22
CA SER A 134 -9.77 25.91 -33.37
C SER A 134 -9.41 25.63 -31.91
N LEU A 135 -9.63 24.39 -31.40
CA LEU A 135 -9.45 24.01 -30.00
C LEU A 135 -8.22 23.12 -29.77
N GLN A 136 -7.34 22.93 -30.77
CA GLN A 136 -6.23 21.99 -30.68
C GLN A 136 -5.21 22.36 -29.60
N GLU A 137 -5.04 23.64 -29.30
CA GLU A 137 -4.15 24.08 -28.23
C GLU A 137 -4.68 23.67 -26.84
N GLU A 138 -5.97 23.97 -26.59
CA GLU A 138 -6.64 23.58 -25.35
C GLU A 138 -6.65 22.06 -25.17
N MET A 139 -6.84 21.29 -26.25
CA MET A 139 -6.77 19.84 -26.21
C MET A 139 -5.37 19.33 -25.85
N MET A 140 -4.30 19.92 -26.39
CA MET A 140 -2.92 19.57 -26.08
C MET A 140 -2.51 19.96 -24.66
N GLN A 141 -3.09 21.01 -24.08
CA GLN A 141 -2.85 21.36 -22.67
C GLN A 141 -3.28 20.25 -21.69
N ILE A 142 -4.23 19.38 -22.09
CA ILE A 142 -4.76 18.29 -21.27
C ILE A 142 -3.76 17.13 -21.13
N PHE A 143 -2.66 17.10 -21.88
CA PHE A 143 -1.62 16.11 -21.78
C PHE A 143 -0.94 16.07 -20.39
N THR A 144 -1.04 17.12 -19.62
CA THR A 144 -0.58 17.19 -18.22
C THR A 144 -1.55 16.58 -17.20
N SER A 145 -2.73 16.13 -17.65
CA SER A 145 -3.74 15.53 -16.77
C SER A 145 -3.24 14.22 -16.14
N SER A 146 -3.48 14.04 -14.85
CA SER A 146 -3.22 12.79 -14.14
C SER A 146 -4.15 11.62 -14.53
N TYR A 147 -5.22 11.91 -15.27
CA TYR A 147 -6.22 10.92 -15.67
C TYR A 147 -6.06 10.49 -17.12
N THR A 148 -5.94 9.19 -17.33
CA THR A 148 -5.73 8.59 -18.65
C THR A 148 -6.88 8.81 -19.64
N LYS A 149 -8.14 8.79 -19.19
CA LYS A 149 -9.30 8.88 -20.09
C LYS A 149 -9.39 10.21 -20.82
N PRO A 150 -9.28 11.38 -20.14
CA PRO A 150 -9.20 12.68 -20.84
C PRO A 150 -8.09 12.71 -21.89
N VAL A 151 -6.87 12.30 -21.52
CA VAL A 151 -5.72 12.29 -22.44
C VAL A 151 -6.00 11.44 -23.68
N ASN A 152 -6.55 10.24 -23.51
CA ASN A 152 -6.86 9.35 -24.63
C ASN A 152 -7.91 9.92 -25.57
N VAL A 153 -8.95 10.53 -25.01
CA VAL A 153 -10.00 11.18 -25.84
C VAL A 153 -9.37 12.31 -26.67
N MET A 154 -8.56 13.17 -26.06
CA MET A 154 -7.91 14.26 -26.78
C MET A 154 -6.95 13.74 -27.86
N LEU A 155 -6.15 12.71 -27.56
CA LEU A 155 -5.28 12.08 -28.57
C LEU A 155 -6.06 11.52 -29.75
N GLN A 156 -7.24 10.93 -29.53
CA GLN A 156 -8.09 10.44 -30.63
C GLN A 156 -8.66 11.59 -31.46
N GLN A 157 -9.11 12.65 -30.82
CA GLN A 157 -9.61 13.84 -31.53
C GLN A 157 -8.51 14.51 -32.38
N LEU A 158 -7.32 14.68 -31.80
CA LEU A 158 -6.15 15.21 -32.54
C LEU A 158 -5.74 14.28 -33.70
N LYS A 159 -5.84 12.96 -33.52
CA LYS A 159 -5.60 11.99 -34.61
C LYS A 159 -6.58 12.14 -35.79
N ASN A 160 -7.81 12.56 -35.52
CA ASN A 160 -8.81 12.81 -36.58
C ASN A 160 -8.44 14.00 -37.45
N ILE A 161 -7.78 15.03 -36.89
CA ILE A 161 -7.41 16.26 -37.59
C ILE A 161 -5.93 16.32 -37.99
N ALA A 162 -5.13 15.31 -37.66
CA ALA A 162 -3.67 15.31 -37.89
C ALA A 162 -3.27 15.40 -39.37
N SER A 163 -4.20 15.18 -40.31
CA SER A 163 -3.96 15.28 -41.75
C SER A 163 -4.55 16.55 -42.36
N GLU A 164 -5.15 17.41 -41.55
CA GLU A 164 -5.80 18.63 -42.00
C GLU A 164 -4.82 19.80 -42.11
N GLU A 165 -5.03 20.67 -43.07
CA GLU A 165 -4.32 21.95 -43.18
C GLU A 165 -4.60 22.80 -41.93
N GLY A 166 -3.56 23.28 -41.23
CA GLY A 166 -3.69 24.05 -39.99
C GLY A 166 -3.48 23.20 -38.71
N PHE A 167 -3.21 21.89 -38.81
CA PHE A 167 -2.81 21.12 -37.64
C PHE A 167 -1.43 21.57 -37.12
N ARG A 168 -1.32 21.85 -35.83
CA ARG A 168 -0.10 22.37 -35.17
C ARG A 168 0.85 21.23 -34.83
N TYR A 169 1.42 20.56 -35.83
CA TYR A 169 2.22 19.33 -35.66
C TYR A 169 3.50 19.57 -34.84
N GLN A 170 4.15 20.72 -34.95
CA GLN A 170 5.34 21.04 -34.14
C GLN A 170 5.02 21.09 -32.66
N GLU A 171 3.98 21.87 -32.29
CA GLU A 171 3.50 21.97 -30.90
C GLU A 171 3.04 20.62 -30.36
N PHE A 172 2.39 19.79 -31.22
CA PHE A 172 1.99 18.46 -30.82
C PHE A 172 3.20 17.57 -30.48
N ILE A 173 4.27 17.56 -31.29
CA ILE A 173 5.48 16.76 -31.05
C ILE A 173 6.14 17.19 -29.73
N GLU A 174 6.26 18.49 -29.49
CA GLU A 174 6.85 19.03 -28.26
C GLU A 174 6.04 18.61 -27.02
N ARG A 175 4.73 18.81 -27.04
CA ARG A 175 3.86 18.48 -25.91
C ARG A 175 3.68 16.98 -25.68
N ALA A 176 3.75 16.17 -26.72
CA ALA A 176 3.64 14.72 -26.63
C ALA A 176 4.78 14.10 -25.82
N THR A 177 5.94 14.76 -25.69
CA THR A 177 7.07 14.29 -24.89
C THR A 177 6.68 14.00 -23.44
N THR A 178 5.81 14.80 -22.85
CA THR A 178 5.33 14.62 -21.47
C THR A 178 4.57 13.32 -21.27
N LEU A 179 3.95 12.79 -22.33
CA LEU A 179 3.13 11.58 -22.27
C LEU A 179 3.97 10.29 -22.23
N PHE A 180 5.21 10.33 -22.69
CA PHE A 180 6.04 9.11 -22.74
C PHE A 180 6.37 8.58 -21.34
N PHE A 181 6.41 9.41 -20.30
CA PHE A 181 6.72 8.99 -18.94
C PHE A 181 5.56 8.30 -18.24
N SER A 182 4.34 8.83 -18.35
CA SER A 182 3.20 8.44 -17.52
C SER A 182 2.09 7.68 -18.24
N SER A 183 2.07 7.70 -19.58
CA SER A 183 0.94 7.17 -20.34
C SER A 183 0.97 5.66 -20.54
N PRO A 184 -0.22 5.01 -20.57
CA PRO A 184 -0.33 3.58 -20.86
C PRO A 184 -0.04 3.28 -22.33
N LYS A 185 0.24 2.01 -22.62
CA LYS A 185 0.60 1.50 -23.95
C LYS A 185 -0.31 2.00 -25.07
N ASN A 186 -1.62 2.01 -24.86
CA ASN A 186 -2.56 2.43 -25.91
C ASN A 186 -2.41 3.90 -26.31
N SER A 187 -2.18 4.79 -25.34
CA SER A 187 -1.88 6.21 -25.61
C SER A 187 -0.60 6.36 -26.45
N LEU A 188 0.45 5.63 -26.07
CA LEU A 188 1.74 5.63 -26.77
C LEU A 188 1.61 5.11 -28.21
N LEU A 189 0.78 4.09 -28.44
CA LEU A 189 0.47 3.61 -29.79
C LEU A 189 -0.30 4.63 -30.62
N THR A 190 -1.16 5.43 -29.99
CA THR A 190 -1.87 6.53 -30.67
C THR A 190 -0.91 7.64 -31.06
N ILE A 191 0.04 8.01 -30.19
CA ILE A 191 1.10 8.99 -30.51
C ILE A 191 1.98 8.46 -31.64
N TYR A 192 2.37 7.20 -31.60
CA TYR A 192 3.12 6.57 -32.69
C TYR A 192 2.39 6.71 -34.05
N ALA A 193 1.09 6.39 -34.09
CA ALA A 193 0.30 6.51 -35.31
C ALA A 193 0.13 7.98 -35.77
N LEU A 194 0.10 8.94 -34.85
CA LEU A 194 0.12 10.38 -35.16
C LEU A 194 1.45 10.78 -35.77
N PHE A 195 2.58 10.32 -35.24
CA PHE A 195 3.90 10.60 -35.78
C PHE A 195 4.06 10.02 -37.19
N GLU A 196 3.54 8.80 -37.48
CA GLU A 196 3.53 8.27 -38.85
C GLU A 196 2.76 9.16 -39.82
N LYS A 197 1.60 9.70 -39.42
CA LYS A 197 0.83 10.65 -40.23
C LYS A 197 1.58 11.97 -40.46
N ILE A 198 2.18 12.53 -39.40
CA ILE A 198 2.95 13.78 -39.47
C ILE A 198 4.14 13.63 -40.42
N VAL A 199 4.94 12.58 -40.26
CA VAL A 199 6.13 12.38 -41.11
C VAL A 199 5.79 12.09 -42.57
N ALA A 200 4.61 11.51 -42.85
CA ALA A 200 4.13 11.30 -44.22
C ALA A 200 3.81 12.63 -44.94
N GLN A 201 3.33 13.64 -44.23
CA GLN A 201 2.98 14.96 -44.79
C GLN A 201 4.09 16.01 -44.64
N HIS A 202 4.89 15.89 -43.58
CA HIS A 202 5.96 16.79 -43.16
C HIS A 202 7.26 16.05 -43.02
N PRO A 203 7.96 15.73 -44.12
CA PRO A 203 9.22 14.95 -44.10
C PRO A 203 10.34 15.60 -43.27
N GLU A 204 10.31 16.91 -43.09
CA GLU A 204 11.21 17.67 -42.23
C GLU A 204 11.11 17.30 -40.74
N MET A 205 9.98 16.68 -40.32
CA MET A 205 9.77 16.23 -38.94
C MET A 205 10.27 14.81 -38.65
N LYS A 206 10.94 14.14 -39.60
CA LYS A 206 11.50 12.80 -39.41
C LYS A 206 12.45 12.71 -38.22
N GLU A 207 13.42 13.59 -38.16
CA GLU A 207 14.43 13.58 -37.09
C GLU A 207 13.83 13.94 -35.73
N PRO A 208 13.03 15.04 -35.56
CA PRO A 208 12.36 15.33 -34.30
C PRO A 208 11.48 14.17 -33.80
N CYS A 209 10.73 13.51 -34.69
CA CYS A 209 9.92 12.35 -34.33
C CYS A 209 10.77 11.15 -33.89
N CYS A 210 11.89 10.86 -34.57
CA CYS A 210 12.80 9.79 -34.20
C CYS A 210 13.42 10.03 -32.81
N ILE A 211 13.90 11.25 -32.56
CA ILE A 211 14.48 11.63 -31.26
C ILE A 211 13.45 11.49 -30.14
N THR A 212 12.23 11.99 -30.39
CA THR A 212 11.15 11.89 -29.37
C THR A 212 10.77 10.45 -29.09
N LEU A 213 10.72 9.57 -30.12
CA LEU A 213 10.39 8.16 -29.95
C LEU A 213 11.49 7.35 -29.21
N CYS A 214 12.74 7.85 -29.14
CA CYS A 214 13.78 7.21 -28.33
C CYS A 214 13.38 7.09 -26.85
N GLN A 215 12.51 7.97 -26.33
CA GLN A 215 11.99 7.85 -24.97
C GLN A 215 11.21 6.54 -24.73
N LEU A 216 10.72 5.88 -25.77
CA LEU A 216 10.08 4.56 -25.65
C LEU A 216 11.05 3.46 -25.25
N PHE A 217 12.36 3.65 -25.40
CA PHE A 217 13.35 2.69 -24.92
C PHE A 217 13.43 2.62 -23.39
N LEU A 218 12.98 3.65 -22.67
CA LEU A 218 12.80 3.58 -21.21
C LEU A 218 11.63 2.70 -20.77
N LYS A 219 10.71 2.37 -21.69
CA LYS A 219 9.59 1.49 -21.37
C LYS A 219 10.03 0.03 -21.40
N LYS A 220 9.78 -0.68 -20.32
CA LYS A 220 10.06 -2.13 -20.20
C LYS A 220 8.98 -2.96 -20.95
N ASP A 221 8.71 -2.59 -22.19
CA ASP A 221 7.80 -3.28 -23.12
C ASP A 221 8.50 -3.45 -24.48
N GLU A 222 8.95 -4.66 -24.75
CA GLU A 222 9.68 -5.01 -25.96
C GLU A 222 8.93 -4.63 -27.24
N SER A 223 7.59 -4.78 -27.25
CA SER A 223 6.80 -4.46 -28.44
C SER A 223 6.73 -2.96 -28.74
N LEU A 224 6.77 -2.11 -27.72
CA LEU A 224 6.87 -0.65 -27.87
C LEU A 224 8.26 -0.26 -28.34
N GLN A 225 9.30 -0.81 -27.73
CA GLN A 225 10.68 -0.54 -28.14
C GLN A 225 10.93 -1.00 -29.59
N LYS A 226 10.44 -2.18 -30.00
CA LYS A 226 10.52 -2.63 -31.41
C LYS A 226 9.80 -1.69 -32.38
N LYS A 227 8.64 -1.13 -31.99
CA LYS A 227 7.94 -0.13 -32.83
C LYS A 227 8.77 1.14 -32.98
N ALA A 228 9.35 1.66 -31.89
CA ALA A 228 10.25 2.81 -31.95
C ALA A 228 11.45 2.53 -32.85
N ALA A 229 12.12 1.38 -32.66
CA ALA A 229 13.27 0.96 -33.46
C ALA A 229 12.92 0.82 -34.96
N ASN A 230 11.79 0.23 -35.29
CA ASN A 230 11.32 0.12 -36.69
C ASN A 230 11.02 1.50 -37.30
N PHE A 231 10.45 2.44 -36.53
CA PHE A 231 10.24 3.80 -37.00
C PHE A 231 11.58 4.51 -37.27
N ILE A 232 12.51 4.41 -36.32
CA ILE A 232 13.85 5.01 -36.46
C ILE A 232 14.63 4.37 -37.61
N SER A 233 14.58 3.06 -37.75
CA SER A 233 15.21 2.34 -38.89
C SER A 233 14.61 2.77 -40.23
N LYS A 234 13.32 3.13 -40.29
CA LYS A 234 12.62 3.53 -41.52
C LYS A 234 12.83 5.00 -41.89
N TYR A 235 12.83 5.88 -40.88
CA TYR A 235 12.78 7.33 -41.11
C TYR A 235 14.00 8.09 -40.58
N GLY A 236 14.83 7.48 -39.74
CA GLY A 236 16.03 8.09 -39.18
C GLY A 236 17.17 8.21 -40.18
N ASP A 237 17.92 9.28 -40.06
CA ASP A 237 19.16 9.48 -40.86
C ASP A 237 20.35 8.91 -40.08
N VAL A 238 20.97 7.88 -40.62
CA VAL A 238 22.14 7.24 -40.03
C VAL A 238 23.35 8.21 -39.90
N SER A 239 23.37 9.28 -40.68
CA SER A 239 24.44 10.29 -40.62
C SER A 239 24.20 11.38 -39.54
N SER A 240 23.02 11.43 -38.96
CA SER A 240 22.71 12.44 -37.93
C SER A 240 23.44 12.14 -36.61
N SER A 241 24.36 13.04 -36.23
CA SER A 241 25.09 12.95 -34.95
C SER A 241 24.13 13.04 -33.76
N ASN A 242 23.13 13.91 -33.83
CA ASN A 242 22.16 14.11 -32.76
C ASN A 242 21.30 12.85 -32.50
N LEU A 243 20.86 12.16 -33.56
CA LEU A 243 20.12 10.92 -33.42
C LEU A 243 21.02 9.80 -32.90
N GLN A 244 22.29 9.72 -33.34
CA GLN A 244 23.26 8.74 -32.86
C GLN A 244 23.57 8.93 -31.37
N GLU A 245 23.86 10.15 -30.91
CA GLU A 245 24.11 10.47 -29.51
C GLU A 245 22.88 10.15 -28.64
N THR A 246 21.68 10.48 -29.13
CA THR A 246 20.43 10.14 -28.45
C THR A 246 20.28 8.63 -28.32
N LEU A 247 20.49 7.86 -29.41
CA LEU A 247 20.38 6.40 -29.37
C LEU A 247 21.42 5.78 -28.41
N GLN A 248 22.63 6.34 -28.38
CA GLN A 248 23.67 5.87 -27.47
C GLN A 248 23.26 6.07 -26.00
N SER A 249 22.63 7.18 -25.65
CA SER A 249 22.16 7.44 -24.27
C SER A 249 21.10 6.46 -23.78
N TYR A 250 20.29 5.90 -24.69
CA TYR A 250 19.26 4.92 -24.37
C TYR A 250 19.70 3.46 -24.54
N GLN A 251 20.91 3.20 -25.02
CA GLN A 251 21.42 1.86 -25.33
C GLN A 251 21.29 0.87 -24.15
N PRO A 252 21.63 1.23 -22.88
CA PRO A 252 21.52 0.30 -21.75
C PRO A 252 20.09 -0.16 -21.47
N GLU A 253 19.09 0.63 -21.87
CA GLU A 253 17.67 0.35 -21.62
C GLU A 253 17.00 -0.47 -22.72
N MET A 254 17.70 -0.66 -23.86
CA MET A 254 17.17 -1.39 -25.02
C MET A 254 17.21 -2.91 -24.82
N PHE A 255 16.17 -3.58 -25.33
CA PHE A 255 16.18 -5.04 -25.43
C PHE A 255 17.16 -5.52 -26.53
N GLN A 256 17.74 -6.72 -26.39
CA GLN A 256 18.65 -7.29 -27.38
C GLN A 256 18.05 -7.35 -28.79
N SER A 257 16.76 -7.67 -28.89
CA SER A 257 16.04 -7.68 -30.15
C SER A 257 15.93 -6.30 -30.83
N VAL A 258 16.07 -5.21 -30.08
CA VAL A 258 16.06 -3.82 -30.57
C VAL A 258 17.41 -3.45 -31.14
N HIS A 259 18.52 -3.89 -30.54
CA HIS A 259 19.86 -3.68 -31.03
C HIS A 259 20.03 -4.27 -32.44
N ALA A 260 19.42 -5.44 -32.72
CA ALA A 260 19.44 -6.04 -34.04
C ALA A 260 18.75 -5.18 -35.12
N ILE A 261 17.63 -4.51 -34.77
CA ILE A 261 16.88 -3.62 -35.68
C ILE A 261 17.67 -2.34 -35.98
N LEU A 262 18.39 -1.81 -34.98
CA LEU A 262 19.16 -0.57 -35.08
C LEU A 262 20.64 -0.79 -35.42
N SER A 263 20.99 -1.97 -35.89
CA SER A 263 22.38 -2.34 -36.18
C SER A 263 23.09 -1.41 -37.19
N SER A 264 22.35 -0.75 -38.08
CA SER A 264 22.89 0.23 -39.03
C SER A 264 23.32 1.55 -38.38
N PHE A 265 22.81 1.87 -37.17
CA PHE A 265 23.16 3.10 -36.45
C PHE A 265 24.44 2.94 -35.59
N LYS A 266 25.10 1.77 -35.63
CA LYS A 266 26.35 1.42 -34.92
C LYS A 266 26.55 2.20 -33.63
N PRO A 267 25.83 1.91 -32.54
CA PRO A 267 26.24 2.39 -31.23
C PRO A 267 27.60 1.73 -30.95
N GLN A 268 28.64 2.52 -30.66
CA GLN A 268 29.89 1.95 -30.15
C GLN A 268 29.58 1.21 -28.85
N PRO A 269 30.19 0.04 -28.58
CA PRO A 269 30.05 -0.62 -27.31
C PRO A 269 30.63 0.31 -26.23
N THR A 270 29.78 0.94 -25.48
CA THR A 270 30.16 1.55 -24.22
C THR A 270 30.28 0.41 -23.24
N GLU A 271 31.46 0.23 -22.64
CA GLU A 271 31.58 -0.55 -21.41
C GLU A 271 30.50 -0.04 -20.45
N GLU A 272 29.60 -0.93 -20.07
CA GLU A 272 28.58 -0.60 -19.05
C GLU A 272 29.35 -0.03 -17.85
N PRO A 273 28.92 1.12 -17.26
CA PRO A 273 29.42 1.46 -15.97
C PRO A 273 28.91 0.35 -15.06
N HIS A 274 29.79 -0.57 -14.67
CA HIS A 274 29.54 -1.46 -13.55
C HIS A 274 29.31 -0.53 -12.36
N GLU A 275 28.03 -0.32 -11.99
CA GLU A 275 27.77 -0.03 -10.59
C GLU A 275 28.43 -1.17 -9.81
N PRO A 276 29.27 -0.87 -8.79
CA PRO A 276 29.91 -1.91 -8.02
C PRO A 276 28.83 -2.89 -7.61
N ASP A 277 29.06 -4.18 -7.89
CA ASP A 277 28.19 -5.26 -7.42
C ASP A 277 27.81 -4.92 -5.98
N ALA A 278 26.53 -4.73 -5.74
CA ALA A 278 26.04 -4.51 -4.39
C ALA A 278 26.68 -5.59 -3.56
N SER A 279 27.41 -5.21 -2.51
CA SER A 279 28.20 -6.13 -1.71
C SER A 279 27.25 -7.20 -1.18
N VAL A 280 27.30 -8.37 -1.83
CA VAL A 280 26.45 -9.50 -1.51
C VAL A 280 26.84 -9.98 -0.12
N GLY A 281 25.91 -9.87 0.83
CA GLY A 281 26.10 -10.38 2.19
C GLY A 281 26.70 -9.39 3.19
N GLU A 282 26.67 -8.09 2.95
CA GLU A 282 26.84 -7.14 4.04
C GLU A 282 25.71 -7.34 5.05
N THR A 283 26.10 -7.76 6.23
CA THR A 283 25.19 -7.86 7.37
C THR A 283 24.63 -6.46 7.63
N VAL A 284 23.37 -6.26 7.33
CA VAL A 284 22.70 -4.98 7.64
C VAL A 284 22.57 -4.89 9.15
N HIS A 285 23.27 -3.95 9.76
CA HIS A 285 23.14 -3.69 11.18
C HIS A 285 21.75 -3.14 11.51
N ILE A 286 21.13 -3.71 12.54
CA ILE A 286 19.80 -3.30 13.02
C ILE A 286 19.91 -1.96 13.77
N CYS A 287 20.88 -1.88 14.68
CA CYS A 287 21.17 -0.71 15.50
C CYS A 287 22.28 0.12 14.88
N ARG A 288 21.91 1.03 13.96
CA ARG A 288 22.86 1.92 13.27
C ARG A 288 22.91 3.30 13.92
N GLU A 289 23.96 4.07 13.61
CA GLU A 289 24.09 5.47 14.07
C GLU A 289 23.03 6.42 13.48
N ASP A 290 22.41 6.03 12.36
CA ASP A 290 21.42 6.85 11.64
C ASP A 290 19.96 6.53 11.98
N ASN A 291 19.70 5.47 12.79
CA ASN A 291 18.33 5.05 13.10
C ASN A 291 17.95 4.94 14.59
N PRO A 292 18.65 5.62 15.55
CA PRO A 292 18.22 5.64 16.92
C PRO A 292 16.90 6.41 17.06
N ILE A 293 16.03 5.89 17.90
CA ILE A 293 14.77 6.54 18.24
C ILE A 293 15.02 7.59 19.30
N PRO A 294 14.70 8.87 19.04
CA PRO A 294 14.90 9.92 20.00
C PRO A 294 13.94 9.79 21.19
N PHE A 295 14.47 9.85 22.41
CA PHE A 295 13.68 9.99 23.63
C PHE A 295 13.70 11.46 24.05
N PRO A 296 12.59 12.06 24.58
CA PRO A 296 12.58 13.45 25.00
C PRO A 296 13.73 13.77 25.95
N ALA A 297 14.51 14.79 25.63
CA ALA A 297 15.71 15.15 26.38
C ALA A 297 15.36 15.92 27.67
N ASN A 298 14.22 16.60 27.69
CA ASN A 298 13.78 17.44 28.81
C ASN A 298 12.24 17.53 28.86
N LYS A 299 11.74 18.18 29.89
CA LYS A 299 10.29 18.38 30.12
C LYS A 299 9.60 19.11 28.97
N GLU A 300 10.22 20.10 28.36
CA GLU A 300 9.64 20.87 27.24
C GLU A 300 9.48 20.01 25.98
N ASP A 301 10.51 19.22 25.64
CA ASP A 301 10.44 18.28 24.53
C ASP A 301 9.33 17.25 24.75
N PHE A 302 9.18 16.76 25.97
CA PHE A 302 8.11 15.84 26.34
C PHE A 302 6.73 16.47 26.18
N LEU A 303 6.51 17.70 26.68
CA LEU A 303 5.24 18.39 26.55
C LEU A 303 4.89 18.68 25.08
N PHE A 304 5.89 19.01 24.28
CA PHE A 304 5.72 19.20 22.84
C PHE A 304 5.28 17.90 22.17
N GLN A 305 5.97 16.78 22.45
CA GLN A 305 5.58 15.47 21.91
C GLN A 305 4.17 15.09 22.35
N LEU A 306 3.85 15.22 23.64
CA LEU A 306 2.53 14.88 24.17
C LEU A 306 1.40 15.71 23.53
N SER A 307 1.66 16.98 23.21
CA SER A 307 0.68 17.84 22.54
C SER A 307 0.29 17.33 21.15
N ARG A 308 1.19 16.58 20.48
CA ARG A 308 1.01 16.01 19.12
C ARG A 308 0.63 14.54 19.13
N LEU A 309 0.37 13.93 20.27
CA LEU A 309 0.18 12.48 20.41
C LEU A 309 -0.79 11.85 19.38
N PHE A 310 -1.87 12.55 19.03
CA PHE A 310 -2.85 12.08 18.04
C PHE A 310 -2.54 12.48 16.59
N ASP A 311 -1.42 13.16 16.35
CA ASP A 311 -0.93 13.56 15.03
C ASP A 311 0.36 12.81 14.64
N MET A 312 0.80 11.88 15.49
CA MET A 312 1.96 11.04 15.23
C MET A 312 1.63 9.97 14.20
N GLU A 313 2.52 9.78 13.23
CA GLU A 313 2.34 8.81 12.16
C GLU A 313 3.04 7.48 12.46
N GLU A 314 4.20 7.53 13.15
CA GLU A 314 5.01 6.37 13.46
C GLU A 314 4.65 5.80 14.85
N SER A 315 4.52 4.50 14.96
CA SER A 315 4.13 3.85 16.22
C SER A 315 5.14 4.05 17.35
N TRP A 316 6.43 4.13 17.04
CA TRP A 316 7.47 4.37 18.02
C TRP A 316 7.39 5.76 18.67
N GLU A 317 6.88 6.79 17.95
CA GLU A 317 6.66 8.12 18.54
C GLU A 317 5.62 8.07 19.66
N ILE A 318 4.53 7.34 19.46
CA ILE A 318 3.48 7.14 20.46
C ILE A 318 4.07 6.39 21.67
N GLU A 319 4.78 5.30 21.42
CA GLU A 319 5.34 4.46 22.48
C GLU A 319 6.39 5.17 23.33
N THR A 320 7.29 5.92 22.70
CA THR A 320 8.30 6.73 23.43
C THR A 320 7.65 7.86 24.22
N THR A 321 6.62 8.51 23.69
CA THR A 321 5.86 9.54 24.41
C THR A 321 5.17 8.96 25.64
N ILE A 322 4.54 7.77 25.53
CA ILE A 322 3.91 7.09 26.67
C ILE A 322 4.96 6.65 27.70
N ALA A 323 6.11 6.14 27.26
CA ALA A 323 7.20 5.80 28.17
C ALA A 323 7.77 7.05 28.87
N ALA A 324 7.84 8.18 28.18
CA ALA A 324 8.31 9.45 28.72
C ALA A 324 7.38 10.01 29.83
N ILE A 325 6.10 9.66 29.81
CA ILE A 325 5.19 10.03 30.91
C ILE A 325 5.76 9.52 32.26
N ILE A 326 6.33 8.31 32.32
CA ILE A 326 6.90 7.76 33.56
C ILE A 326 8.08 8.62 34.04
N ALA A 327 8.95 9.03 33.12
CA ALA A 327 10.17 9.78 33.44
C ALA A 327 9.87 11.23 33.86
N PHE A 328 8.92 11.88 33.19
CA PHE A 328 8.66 13.31 33.36
C PHE A 328 7.48 13.63 34.31
N HIS A 329 6.58 12.68 34.60
CA HIS A 329 5.47 12.90 35.51
C HIS A 329 5.86 13.55 36.87
N PRO A 330 6.96 13.16 37.55
CA PRO A 330 7.37 13.80 38.80
C PRO A 330 7.78 15.27 38.68
N GLN A 331 8.13 15.72 37.47
CA GLN A 331 8.63 17.08 37.19
C GLN A 331 7.52 18.02 36.70
N LEU A 332 6.31 17.49 36.46
CA LEU A 332 5.18 18.29 35.97
C LEU A 332 4.48 19.03 37.08
N ASP A 333 4.07 20.27 36.82
CA ASP A 333 3.30 21.12 37.68
C ASP A 333 1.91 21.46 37.10
N LYS A 334 1.20 22.35 37.78
CA LYS A 334 -0.15 22.75 37.39
C LYS A 334 -0.18 23.57 36.09
N GLU A 335 0.86 24.35 35.80
CA GLU A 335 0.97 25.14 34.57
C GLU A 335 1.20 24.24 33.37
N ASP A 336 2.03 23.22 33.52
CA ASP A 336 2.25 22.18 32.51
C ASP A 336 0.94 21.47 32.16
N LEU A 337 0.11 21.16 33.14
CA LEU A 337 -1.20 20.53 32.93
C LEU A 337 -2.18 21.42 32.17
N ASN A 338 -2.13 22.74 32.38
CA ASN A 338 -2.93 23.68 31.60
C ASN A 338 -2.51 23.67 30.13
N ARG A 339 -1.22 23.56 29.88
CA ARG A 339 -0.68 23.41 28.50
C ARG A 339 -1.11 22.13 27.83
N MET A 340 -1.38 21.06 28.56
CA MET A 340 -1.87 19.77 28.06
C MET A 340 -3.41 19.73 27.91
N GLU A 341 -4.17 20.73 28.36
CA GLU A 341 -5.63 20.73 28.25
C GLU A 341 -6.15 20.46 26.82
N PRO A 342 -5.57 21.04 25.74
CA PRO A 342 -6.06 20.79 24.40
C PRO A 342 -5.98 19.31 23.98
N VAL A 343 -4.92 18.59 24.36
CA VAL A 343 -4.79 17.18 24.03
C VAL A 343 -5.77 16.30 24.81
N PHE A 344 -6.08 16.65 26.07
CA PHE A 344 -7.12 15.99 26.84
C PHE A 344 -8.52 16.24 26.26
N GLN A 345 -8.82 17.46 25.80
CA GLN A 345 -10.08 17.75 25.11
C GLN A 345 -10.21 16.96 23.80
N ARG A 346 -9.11 16.82 23.06
CA ARG A 346 -9.09 16.01 21.86
C ARG A 346 -9.32 14.52 22.19
N ALA A 347 -8.68 13.99 23.23
CA ALA A 347 -8.93 12.63 23.72
C ALA A 347 -10.41 12.40 24.06
N ALA A 348 -11.04 13.33 24.78
CA ALA A 348 -12.47 13.26 25.09
C ALA A 348 -13.35 13.25 23.82
N THR A 349 -12.99 14.04 22.81
CA THR A 349 -13.70 14.09 21.53
C THR A 349 -13.55 12.77 20.76
N ILE A 350 -12.37 12.16 20.80
CA ILE A 350 -12.09 10.85 20.16
C ILE A 350 -12.94 9.77 20.83
N VAL A 351 -12.90 9.64 22.17
CA VAL A 351 -13.71 8.63 22.89
C VAL A 351 -15.20 8.79 22.58
N ALA A 352 -15.68 10.02 22.39
CA ALA A 352 -17.07 10.28 22.07
C ALA A 352 -17.46 9.94 20.63
N ASN A 353 -16.56 10.06 19.67
CA ASN A 353 -16.90 10.05 18.24
C ASN A 353 -16.13 9.02 17.42
N SER A 354 -14.97 8.54 17.87
CA SER A 354 -14.17 7.60 17.10
C SER A 354 -14.76 6.18 17.14
N TRP A 355 -14.67 5.51 16.01
CA TRP A 355 -14.99 4.09 15.85
C TRP A 355 -13.70 3.23 15.82
N GLU A 356 -12.55 3.89 15.91
CA GLU A 356 -11.24 3.31 15.74
C GLU A 356 -10.69 2.78 17.07
N PRO A 357 -10.57 1.46 17.26
CA PRO A 357 -10.24 0.87 18.56
C PRO A 357 -8.91 1.31 19.16
N TYR A 358 -7.87 1.51 18.33
CA TYR A 358 -6.55 1.92 18.83
C TYR A 358 -6.53 3.37 19.30
N GLU A 359 -7.13 4.27 18.50
CA GLU A 359 -7.29 5.67 18.86
C GLU A 359 -8.13 5.85 20.13
N ASP A 360 -9.24 5.10 20.22
CA ASP A 360 -10.12 5.10 21.40
C ASP A 360 -9.38 4.59 22.65
N LEU A 361 -8.55 3.55 22.50
CA LEU A 361 -7.70 3.04 23.59
C LEU A 361 -6.67 4.08 24.03
N LEU A 362 -6.00 4.75 23.09
CA LEU A 362 -5.01 5.80 23.37
C LEU A 362 -5.65 7.00 24.06
N ALA A 363 -6.80 7.43 23.56
CA ALA A 363 -7.57 8.50 24.18
C ALA A 363 -8.05 8.14 25.59
N THR A 364 -8.55 6.92 25.78
CA THR A 364 -8.94 6.41 27.10
C THR A 364 -7.77 6.35 28.08
N PHE A 365 -6.58 5.94 27.62
CA PHE A 365 -5.35 5.96 28.42
C PHE A 365 -5.01 7.40 28.87
N LEU A 366 -5.06 8.36 27.95
CA LEU A 366 -4.72 9.73 28.25
C LEU A 366 -5.70 10.37 29.24
N LEU A 367 -7.00 10.07 29.12
CA LEU A 367 -8.01 10.50 30.08
C LEU A 367 -7.86 9.81 31.45
N GLU A 368 -7.42 8.55 31.50
CA GLU A 368 -7.08 7.90 32.77
C GLU A 368 -5.86 8.55 33.43
N TYR A 369 -4.87 8.98 32.63
CA TYR A 369 -3.72 9.75 33.12
C TYR A 369 -4.15 11.09 33.67
N GLN A 370 -5.04 11.83 33.00
CA GLN A 370 -5.61 13.07 33.51
C GLN A 370 -6.33 12.89 34.87
N ARG A 371 -7.08 11.79 35.03
CA ARG A 371 -7.74 11.47 36.30
C ARG A 371 -6.78 11.36 37.49
N LEU A 372 -5.58 10.87 37.29
CA LEU A 372 -4.56 10.77 38.34
C LEU A 372 -4.21 12.15 38.90
N TRP A 373 -4.16 13.16 38.05
CA TRP A 373 -3.90 14.53 38.48
C TRP A 373 -5.10 15.13 39.19
N ALA A 374 -6.32 14.92 38.71
CA ALA A 374 -7.54 15.39 39.33
C ALA A 374 -7.71 14.82 40.75
N GLN A 375 -7.26 13.60 41.01
CA GLN A 375 -7.31 12.98 42.34
C GLN A 375 -6.26 13.55 43.32
N LYS A 376 -5.13 14.07 42.82
CA LYS A 376 -4.07 14.70 43.59
C LYS A 376 -4.36 16.18 43.91
N ASP A 377 -5.28 16.83 43.19
CA ASP A 377 -5.62 18.23 43.38
C ASP A 377 -6.48 18.43 44.66
N THR A 378 -5.80 18.70 45.75
CA THR A 378 -6.43 19.02 47.07
C THR A 378 -6.70 20.52 47.22
N SER A 379 -6.44 21.35 46.20
CA SER A 379 -6.64 22.79 46.25
C SER A 379 -8.12 23.16 46.32
N ASN A 380 -8.47 24.22 47.10
CA ASN A 380 -9.84 24.75 47.18
C ASN A 380 -10.38 25.29 45.82
N THR A 381 -9.52 25.53 44.86
CA THR A 381 -9.91 26.00 43.52
C THR A 381 -10.44 24.87 42.63
N GLY A 382 -10.11 23.61 42.96
CA GLY A 382 -10.58 22.41 42.22
C GLY A 382 -10.44 22.52 40.69
N PHE A 383 -9.44 23.24 40.19
CA PHE A 383 -9.29 23.55 38.77
C PHE A 383 -9.28 22.27 37.92
N LEU A 384 -8.44 21.30 38.30
CA LEU A 384 -8.36 20.04 37.62
C LEU A 384 -9.66 19.22 37.75
N ARG A 385 -10.29 19.26 38.92
CA ARG A 385 -11.60 18.64 39.15
C ARG A 385 -12.67 19.28 38.25
N ASN A 386 -12.71 20.63 38.18
CA ASN A 386 -13.65 21.34 37.33
C ASN A 386 -13.40 21.08 35.82
N MET A 387 -12.15 20.99 35.39
CA MET A 387 -11.80 20.61 34.02
C MET A 387 -12.30 19.19 33.71
N PHE A 388 -12.06 18.24 34.62
CA PHE A 388 -12.51 16.85 34.48
C PHE A 388 -14.03 16.76 34.48
N THR A 389 -14.73 17.47 35.39
CA THR A 389 -16.19 17.52 35.43
C THR A 389 -16.78 18.08 34.13
N ARG A 390 -16.19 19.13 33.56
CA ARG A 390 -16.61 19.70 32.28
C ARG A 390 -16.42 18.70 31.12
N LEU A 391 -15.34 17.91 31.13
CA LEU A 391 -15.11 16.86 30.13
C LEU A 391 -16.12 15.72 30.32
N GLU A 392 -16.40 15.29 31.54
CA GLU A 392 -17.44 14.28 31.83
C GLU A 392 -18.84 14.74 31.42
N GLU A 393 -19.18 16.01 31.73
CA GLU A 393 -20.48 16.61 31.35
C GLU A 393 -20.61 16.70 29.83
N ARG A 394 -19.53 17.06 29.11
CA ARG A 394 -19.51 17.10 27.66
C ARG A 394 -19.69 15.70 27.05
N LEU A 395 -19.06 14.69 27.62
CA LEU A 395 -19.20 13.30 27.21
C LEU A 395 -20.61 12.78 27.46
N LYS A 396 -21.20 13.06 28.61
CA LYS A 396 -22.58 12.73 28.92
C LYS A 396 -23.57 13.38 27.96
N GLY A 397 -23.41 14.67 27.65
CA GLY A 397 -24.27 15.38 26.70
C GLY A 397 -24.19 14.83 25.28
N ILE A 398 -23.09 14.15 24.90
CA ILE A 398 -22.98 13.46 23.64
C ILE A 398 -23.70 12.10 23.68
N ASP A 399 -23.63 11.38 24.79
CA ASP A 399 -24.32 10.09 24.99
C ASP A 399 -25.86 10.25 24.99
N GLU A 400 -26.41 11.31 25.58
CA GLU A 400 -27.84 11.57 25.58
C GLU A 400 -28.44 11.82 24.19
N ASN A 401 -27.63 12.30 23.24
CA ASN A 401 -28.07 12.55 21.85
C ASN A 401 -27.96 11.33 20.92
N ARG A 402 -27.39 10.24 21.38
CA ARG A 402 -27.11 9.03 20.54
C ARG A 402 -28.06 7.89 20.86
N GLY A 403 -29.21 7.92 21.15
CA GLY A 403 -30.18 6.83 21.26
C GLY A 403 -29.63 5.48 21.80
N ALA A 404 -30.46 4.68 22.44
CA ALA A 404 -30.21 3.49 23.27
C ALA A 404 -29.28 2.34 22.75
N TYR A 405 -28.49 2.54 21.72
CA TYR A 405 -27.58 1.52 21.14
C TYR A 405 -26.11 1.66 21.51
N ASP A 406 -25.69 2.72 22.20
CA ASP A 406 -24.31 2.97 22.51
C ASP A 406 -24.02 2.94 24.03
N GLU A 407 -23.63 1.76 24.54
CA GLU A 407 -23.05 1.58 25.88
C GLU A 407 -21.62 2.17 26.00
N ARG A 408 -21.26 3.17 25.21
CA ARG A 408 -19.98 3.86 25.28
C ARG A 408 -20.00 4.95 26.36
N SER A 409 -20.40 4.59 27.57
CA SER A 409 -20.08 5.43 28.70
C SER A 409 -18.57 5.51 28.86
N PHE A 410 -18.07 6.69 29.24
CA PHE A 410 -16.66 6.95 29.55
C PHE A 410 -16.14 5.92 30.58
N LYS A 411 -15.52 4.83 30.09
CA LYS A 411 -15.05 3.71 30.92
C LYS A 411 -13.64 4.00 31.44
N ARG A 412 -13.32 3.39 32.57
CA ARG A 412 -11.94 3.34 33.06
C ARG A 412 -11.10 2.54 32.06
N LEU A 413 -9.81 2.86 31.95
CA LEU A 413 -8.89 2.09 31.10
C LEU A 413 -8.93 0.59 31.43
N ALA A 414 -9.10 0.23 32.68
CA ALA A 414 -9.25 -1.18 33.10
C ALA A 414 -10.47 -1.87 32.48
N ASP A 415 -11.57 -1.13 32.33
CA ASP A 415 -12.85 -1.62 31.80
C ASP A 415 -12.98 -1.43 30.28
N TRP A 416 -11.98 -0.81 29.64
CA TRP A 416 -12.00 -0.57 28.21
C TRP A 416 -12.22 -1.86 27.42
N LYS A 417 -13.17 -1.81 26.52
CA LYS A 417 -13.46 -2.87 25.53
C LYS A 417 -13.71 -2.18 24.20
N PRO A 418 -13.23 -2.73 23.10
CA PRO A 418 -13.53 -2.20 21.76
C PRO A 418 -15.04 -2.27 21.50
N GLY A 419 -15.64 -1.19 20.97
CA GLY A 419 -17.09 -1.04 20.86
C GLY A 419 -17.78 -2.08 19.98
N TYR A 420 -17.53 -2.11 18.69
CA TYR A 420 -18.25 -2.98 17.75
C TYR A 420 -17.49 -4.24 17.37
N SER A 421 -16.26 -4.31 17.69
CA SER A 421 -15.42 -5.35 17.19
C SER A 421 -14.84 -6.17 18.33
N ASN A 422 -14.63 -7.43 18.08
CA ASN A 422 -13.80 -8.27 18.91
C ASN A 422 -12.30 -7.87 18.83
N ALA A 423 -11.96 -6.56 18.65
CA ALA A 423 -10.59 -6.04 18.54
C ALA A 423 -9.77 -6.27 19.83
N THR A 424 -9.89 -7.48 20.34
CA THR A 424 -9.16 -8.00 21.48
C THR A 424 -7.65 -8.05 21.23
N CYS A 425 -7.21 -7.88 19.98
CA CYS A 425 -5.80 -7.74 19.61
C CYS A 425 -5.09 -6.58 20.35
N PHE A 426 -5.81 -5.53 20.77
CA PHE A 426 -5.26 -4.42 21.54
C PHE A 426 -5.29 -4.64 23.07
N THR A 427 -5.80 -5.76 23.54
CA THR A 427 -5.84 -6.07 24.97
C THR A 427 -4.45 -6.11 25.61
N PRO A 428 -3.40 -6.68 25.00
CA PRO A 428 -2.05 -6.61 25.55
C PRO A 428 -1.53 -5.16 25.65
N ILE A 429 -1.79 -4.32 24.66
CA ILE A 429 -1.42 -2.90 24.68
C ILE A 429 -2.13 -2.17 25.83
N LYS A 430 -3.42 -2.43 26.03
CA LYS A 430 -4.15 -1.94 27.19
C LYS A 430 -3.48 -2.31 28.52
N HIS A 431 -3.04 -3.55 28.66
CA HIS A 431 -2.36 -4.00 29.87
C HIS A 431 -0.99 -3.35 30.07
N LEU A 432 -0.26 -3.13 28.97
CA LEU A 432 1.00 -2.38 29.01
C LEU A 432 0.74 -0.93 29.50
N TRP A 433 -0.25 -0.24 28.95
CA TRP A 433 -0.60 1.11 29.34
C TRP A 433 -1.21 1.20 30.77
N LEU A 434 -1.95 0.19 31.19
CA LEU A 434 -2.36 0.06 32.60
C LEU A 434 -1.15 -0.08 33.54
N ASN A 435 -0.08 -0.74 33.09
CA ASN A 435 1.17 -0.81 33.87
C ASN A 435 1.81 0.57 34.01
N VAL A 436 1.80 1.40 32.95
CA VAL A 436 2.25 2.80 33.03
C VAL A 436 1.48 3.56 34.11
N ILE A 437 0.14 3.48 34.09
CA ILE A 437 -0.72 4.12 35.10
C ILE A 437 -0.40 3.63 36.53
N ARG A 438 -0.14 2.31 36.70
CA ARG A 438 0.24 1.72 38.01
C ARG A 438 1.58 2.24 38.50
N LYS A 439 2.59 2.33 37.62
CA LYS A 439 3.92 2.89 37.94
C LYS A 439 3.80 4.32 38.44
N ILE A 440 3.05 5.17 37.74
CA ILE A 440 2.83 6.56 38.12
C ILE A 440 2.11 6.67 39.50
N LYS A 441 1.07 5.85 39.73
CA LYS A 441 0.37 5.81 41.02
C LYS A 441 1.27 5.39 42.18
N GLY A 442 2.15 4.44 41.92
CA GLY A 442 3.10 3.94 42.94
C GLY A 442 4.35 4.81 43.14
N GLY A 443 4.48 5.92 42.39
CA GLY A 443 5.70 6.75 42.39
C GLY A 443 6.93 6.04 41.84
N ASN A 444 6.73 5.01 41.00
CA ASN A 444 7.76 4.15 40.47
C ASN A 444 8.22 4.64 39.11
N ALA A 445 9.44 5.16 39.04
CA ALA A 445 10.04 5.72 37.81
C ALA A 445 10.80 4.67 36.95
N PHE A 446 10.63 3.37 37.19
CA PHE A 446 11.34 2.33 36.40
C PHE A 446 10.92 2.39 34.95
N PRO A 447 11.90 2.36 34.00
CA PRO A 447 11.61 2.44 32.57
C PRO A 447 10.77 1.24 32.10
N LEU A 448 10.02 1.41 31.02
CA LEU A 448 9.47 0.26 30.29
C LEU A 448 10.62 -0.48 29.62
N LEU A 449 10.63 -1.81 29.73
CA LEU A 449 11.63 -2.66 29.09
C LEU A 449 11.50 -2.62 27.56
N SER A 450 10.26 -2.59 27.06
CA SER A 450 9.92 -2.73 25.65
C SER A 450 9.99 -1.43 24.84
N THR A 451 10.27 -0.27 25.48
CA THR A 451 10.39 0.99 24.72
C THR A 451 11.50 0.85 23.67
N PRO A 452 11.18 1.04 22.38
CA PRO A 452 12.14 0.83 21.32
C PRO A 452 13.29 1.85 21.37
N THR A 453 14.48 1.43 20.95
CA THR A 453 15.69 2.25 20.87
C THR A 453 16.09 2.58 19.45
N HIS A 454 15.70 1.73 18.48
CA HIS A 454 16.02 1.87 17.07
C HIS A 454 14.81 1.54 16.21
N THR A 455 14.67 2.27 15.10
CA THR A 455 13.57 2.05 14.16
C THR A 455 13.66 0.68 13.47
N PRO A 456 12.52 0.08 13.10
CA PRO A 456 11.15 0.55 13.37
C PRO A 456 10.68 0.29 14.80
N ALA A 457 11.21 -0.68 15.53
CA ALA A 457 10.77 -1.01 16.89
C ALA A 457 11.75 -1.94 17.66
N TYR A 458 13.03 -1.89 17.34
CA TYR A 458 14.01 -2.73 18.02
C TYR A 458 14.46 -2.13 19.37
N VAL A 459 14.76 -3.02 20.30
CA VAL A 459 15.43 -2.69 21.56
C VAL A 459 16.85 -3.24 21.51
N GLN A 460 17.84 -2.36 21.59
CA GLN A 460 19.24 -2.78 21.65
C GLN A 460 19.48 -3.72 22.83
N ALA A 461 20.13 -4.83 22.59
CA ALA A 461 20.29 -5.89 23.61
C ALA A 461 21.01 -5.40 24.89
N THR A 462 22.06 -4.58 24.73
CA THR A 462 22.79 -3.98 25.87
C THR A 462 21.91 -3.03 26.69
N GLU A 463 21.05 -2.26 26.03
CA GLU A 463 20.12 -1.34 26.71
C GLU A 463 19.00 -2.12 27.43
N LEU A 464 18.50 -3.20 26.85
CA LEU A 464 17.54 -4.08 27.51
C LEU A 464 18.13 -4.69 28.80
N VAL A 465 19.40 -5.14 28.75
CA VAL A 465 20.13 -5.62 29.93
C VAL A 465 20.20 -4.53 31.00
N ARG A 466 20.58 -3.29 30.64
CA ARG A 466 20.65 -2.17 31.58
C ARG A 466 19.31 -1.87 32.25
N ARG A 467 18.23 -1.83 31.47
CA ARG A 467 16.86 -1.61 31.98
C ARG A 467 16.47 -2.72 32.95
N LEU A 468 16.75 -3.97 32.63
CA LEU A 468 16.40 -5.12 33.48
C LEU A 468 17.21 -5.12 34.79
N ALA A 469 18.48 -4.71 34.76
CA ALA A 469 19.32 -4.56 35.94
C ALA A 469 18.74 -3.57 36.95
N VAL A 470 18.02 -2.54 36.52
CA VAL A 470 17.31 -1.60 37.41
C VAL A 470 16.22 -2.32 38.20
N TYR A 471 15.46 -3.18 37.55
CA TYR A 471 14.42 -3.99 38.21
C TYR A 471 15.01 -4.99 39.19
N GLN A 472 16.10 -5.68 38.79
CA GLN A 472 16.78 -6.64 39.62
C GLN A 472 17.34 -5.97 40.90
N LYS A 473 18.02 -4.83 40.75
CA LYS A 473 18.58 -4.06 41.88
C LYS A 473 17.51 -3.61 42.88
N ALA A 474 16.31 -3.32 42.37
CA ALA A 474 15.18 -2.91 43.19
C ALA A 474 14.30 -4.07 43.65
N GLU A 475 14.71 -5.31 43.43
CA GLU A 475 13.96 -6.54 43.74
C GLU A 475 12.49 -6.49 43.26
N THR A 476 12.26 -5.78 42.14
CA THR A 476 10.92 -5.56 41.56
C THR A 476 10.74 -6.39 40.32
N LYS A 477 9.62 -7.10 40.23
CA LYS A 477 9.31 -7.89 39.02
C LYS A 477 8.82 -6.99 37.89
N PRO A 478 9.32 -7.13 36.66
CA PRO A 478 8.79 -6.44 35.50
C PRO A 478 7.37 -6.93 35.17
N CYS A 479 6.58 -6.08 34.52
CA CYS A 479 5.29 -6.48 33.98
C CYS A 479 5.48 -7.59 32.93
N PRO A 480 4.77 -8.73 33.03
CA PRO A 480 4.95 -9.83 32.06
C PRO A 480 4.73 -9.43 30.60
N TRP A 481 3.81 -8.52 30.32
CA TRP A 481 3.55 -8.00 28.97
C TRP A 481 4.69 -7.13 28.43
N ASP A 482 5.23 -6.27 29.28
CA ASP A 482 6.37 -5.42 28.95
C ASP A 482 7.64 -6.26 28.72
N PHE A 483 7.86 -7.28 29.56
CA PHE A 483 9.04 -8.12 29.49
C PHE A 483 9.05 -9.01 28.24
N GLN A 484 7.94 -9.70 27.95
CA GLN A 484 7.88 -10.53 26.74
C GLN A 484 7.94 -9.69 25.45
N LEU A 485 7.37 -8.49 25.42
CA LEU A 485 7.46 -7.58 24.29
C LEU A 485 8.91 -7.09 24.10
N ALA A 486 9.61 -6.76 25.19
CA ALA A 486 11.00 -6.36 25.15
C ALA A 486 11.90 -7.46 24.57
N ILE A 487 11.68 -8.71 24.98
CA ILE A 487 12.38 -9.88 24.41
C ILE A 487 12.05 -10.06 22.92
N ALA A 488 10.78 -9.93 22.53
CA ALA A 488 10.37 -10.05 21.13
C ALA A 488 11.01 -8.97 20.22
N ARG A 489 11.32 -7.81 20.77
CA ARG A 489 11.98 -6.66 20.11
C ARG A 489 13.49 -6.63 20.24
N CYS A 490 14.09 -7.53 21.00
CA CYS A 490 15.54 -7.53 21.23
C CYS A 490 16.28 -7.62 19.89
N ALA A 491 17.16 -6.65 19.61
CA ALA A 491 18.02 -6.72 18.43
C ALA A 491 19.01 -7.88 18.58
N MET A 492 18.98 -8.82 17.63
CA MET A 492 19.76 -10.05 17.66
C MET A 492 21.13 -9.87 17.00
N GLU A 493 21.78 -8.75 17.31
CA GLU A 493 23.15 -8.41 16.89
C GLU A 493 24.00 -7.99 18.09
N ASP A 494 25.30 -7.73 17.90
CA ASP A 494 26.25 -7.37 18.96
C ASP A 494 26.16 -8.28 20.18
N LYS A 495 25.90 -9.57 19.93
CA LYS A 495 25.60 -10.57 20.98
C LYS A 495 26.71 -10.70 22.00
N GLU A 496 27.98 -10.62 21.60
CA GLU A 496 29.12 -10.75 22.48
C GLU A 496 29.16 -9.61 23.53
N GLU A 497 28.96 -8.37 23.09
CA GLU A 497 28.92 -7.21 24.01
C GLU A 497 27.72 -7.30 24.94
N ALA A 498 26.56 -7.69 24.43
CA ALA A 498 25.35 -7.85 25.23
C ALA A 498 25.48 -8.98 26.26
N ILE A 499 26.10 -10.11 25.91
CA ILE A 499 26.41 -11.20 26.81
C ILE A 499 27.41 -10.77 27.91
N ALA A 500 28.46 -10.04 27.53
CA ALA A 500 29.44 -9.50 28.50
C ALA A 500 28.74 -8.53 29.48
N THR A 501 27.88 -7.64 28.97
CA THR A 501 27.11 -6.73 29.81
C THR A 501 26.13 -7.48 30.72
N ALA A 502 25.46 -8.51 30.20
CA ALA A 502 24.55 -9.33 31.00
C ALA A 502 25.28 -10.06 32.16
N ARG A 503 26.44 -10.63 31.89
CA ARG A 503 27.28 -11.30 32.95
C ARG A 503 27.76 -10.30 33.99
N GLN A 504 27.92 -9.03 33.66
CA GLN A 504 28.35 -8.01 34.60
C GLN A 504 27.18 -7.47 35.44
N LEU A 505 25.98 -7.32 34.88
CA LEU A 505 24.88 -6.58 35.49
C LEU A 505 23.75 -7.48 36.00
N LEU A 506 23.54 -8.66 35.41
CA LEU A 506 22.43 -9.54 35.72
C LEU A 506 22.91 -10.77 36.52
N GLN A 507 21.99 -11.36 37.29
CA GLN A 507 22.18 -12.54 38.08
C GLN A 507 20.98 -13.49 37.91
N ASP A 508 21.15 -14.73 38.37
CA ASP A 508 20.11 -15.75 38.45
C ASP A 508 19.31 -15.91 37.15
N GLU A 509 17.99 -15.94 37.25
CA GLU A 509 17.09 -16.16 36.11
C GLU A 509 17.27 -15.16 34.98
N TYR A 510 17.45 -13.87 35.27
CA TYR A 510 17.63 -12.85 34.22
C TYR A 510 18.91 -13.07 33.43
N LEU A 511 19.99 -13.43 34.07
CA LEU A 511 21.25 -13.80 33.39
C LEU A 511 21.03 -15.04 32.51
N HIS A 512 20.44 -16.12 33.06
CA HIS A 512 20.22 -17.37 32.35
C HIS A 512 19.29 -17.12 31.11
N LEU A 513 18.24 -16.31 31.25
CA LEU A 513 17.35 -15.98 30.15
C LEU A 513 18.09 -15.23 29.01
N PHE A 514 18.95 -14.25 29.35
CA PHE A 514 19.70 -13.51 28.35
C PHE A 514 20.81 -14.38 27.70
N LEU A 515 21.49 -15.23 28.44
CA LEU A 515 22.43 -16.19 27.85
C LEU A 515 21.69 -17.14 26.90
N PHE A 516 20.54 -17.65 27.31
CA PHE A 516 19.69 -18.48 26.42
C PHE A 516 19.28 -17.73 25.18
N LEU A 517 18.84 -16.48 25.28
CA LEU A 517 18.37 -15.68 24.13
C LEU A 517 19.48 -15.42 23.11
N LEU A 518 20.66 -15.02 23.56
CA LEU A 518 21.72 -14.47 22.72
C LEU A 518 22.80 -15.50 22.31
N ASP A 519 23.10 -16.50 23.16
CA ASP A 519 24.08 -17.53 22.83
C ASP A 519 23.40 -18.75 22.21
N GLU A 520 23.82 -19.11 21.00
CA GLU A 520 23.23 -20.18 20.20
C GLU A 520 23.30 -21.56 20.90
N ASN A 521 24.35 -21.81 21.69
CA ASN A 521 24.62 -23.09 22.32
C ASN A 521 23.97 -23.25 23.71
N THR A 522 23.48 -22.16 24.30
CA THR A 522 22.89 -22.20 25.65
C THR A 522 21.45 -22.72 25.58
N LEU A 523 21.15 -23.68 26.44
CA LEU A 523 19.82 -24.26 26.67
C LEU A 523 19.08 -23.50 27.80
N PRO A 524 17.74 -23.60 27.87
CA PRO A 524 16.99 -22.97 28.96
C PRO A 524 17.27 -23.70 30.28
N GLU A 525 17.56 -22.94 31.34
CA GLU A 525 17.85 -23.42 32.66
C GLU A 525 16.94 -22.77 33.73
N PRO A 526 16.49 -23.54 34.75
CA PRO A 526 15.67 -22.97 35.82
C PRO A 526 16.50 -21.99 36.69
N PRO A 527 15.82 -21.08 37.43
CA PRO A 527 14.38 -21.04 37.65
C PRO A 527 13.58 -20.36 36.48
N TYR A 528 12.29 -20.68 36.36
CA TYR A 528 11.40 -20.14 35.35
C TYR A 528 10.27 -19.30 35.99
N ASN A 529 10.64 -18.28 36.76
CA ASN A 529 9.65 -17.37 37.38
C ASN A 529 8.93 -16.44 36.37
N HIS A 530 9.50 -16.32 35.14
CA HIS A 530 8.97 -15.52 34.05
C HIS A 530 8.70 -16.38 32.79
N PRO A 531 7.77 -17.35 32.85
CA PRO A 531 7.59 -18.35 31.80
C PRO A 531 7.26 -17.72 30.42
N THR A 532 6.48 -16.64 30.37
CA THR A 532 6.16 -15.96 29.12
C THR A 532 7.37 -15.28 28.47
N ALA A 533 8.33 -14.77 29.26
CA ALA A 533 9.58 -14.23 28.76
C ALA A 533 10.49 -15.34 28.19
N TRP A 534 10.58 -16.48 28.88
CA TRP A 534 11.30 -17.65 28.38
C TRP A 534 10.73 -18.18 27.06
N MET A 535 9.40 -18.28 26.96
CA MET A 535 8.75 -18.69 25.72
C MET A 535 8.99 -17.66 24.59
N ALA A 536 8.90 -16.37 24.89
CA ALA A 536 9.22 -15.34 23.93
C ALA A 536 10.68 -15.43 23.44
N ALA A 537 11.62 -15.70 24.33
CA ALA A 537 13.03 -15.92 23.99
C ALA A 537 13.23 -17.16 23.09
N GLY A 538 12.55 -18.25 23.38
CA GLY A 538 12.57 -19.44 22.52
C GLY A 538 12.04 -19.18 21.12
N LEU A 539 10.95 -18.44 21.03
CA LEU A 539 10.34 -18.06 19.74
C LEU A 539 11.21 -17.11 18.92
N VAL A 540 12.00 -16.24 19.57
CA VAL A 540 12.97 -15.37 18.87
C VAL A 540 14.20 -16.15 18.44
N LYS A 541 14.75 -16.96 19.35
CA LYS A 541 15.99 -17.73 19.12
C LYS A 541 15.82 -18.82 18.07
N ALA A 542 14.79 -19.65 18.22
CA ALA A 542 14.55 -20.82 17.38
C ALA A 542 13.04 -21.09 17.25
N PRO A 543 12.33 -20.36 16.37
CA PRO A 543 10.88 -20.38 16.29
C PRO A 543 10.29 -21.75 15.89
N GLU A 544 11.08 -22.63 15.28
CA GLU A 544 10.69 -23.97 14.84
C GLU A 544 11.01 -25.06 15.89
N THR A 545 11.65 -24.70 17.02
CA THR A 545 12.10 -25.64 18.04
C THR A 545 11.13 -25.68 19.22
N GLU A 546 10.65 -26.87 19.55
CA GLU A 546 9.95 -27.12 20.81
C GLU A 546 10.95 -27.46 21.92
N PHE A 547 11.11 -26.57 22.89
CA PHE A 547 11.96 -26.80 24.04
C PHE A 547 11.24 -27.66 25.10
N GLU A 548 11.81 -28.77 25.47
CA GLU A 548 11.23 -29.68 26.47
C GLU A 548 10.93 -28.99 27.81
N ALA A 549 11.81 -28.07 28.23
CA ALA A 549 11.64 -27.30 29.47
C ALA A 549 10.34 -26.45 29.46
N PHE A 550 9.84 -26.03 28.29
CA PHE A 550 8.67 -25.18 28.18
C PHE A 550 7.33 -25.92 28.16
N LYS A 551 7.35 -27.26 27.99
CA LYS A 551 6.13 -28.09 28.04
C LYS A 551 5.39 -28.02 29.36
N SER A 552 6.11 -27.70 30.45
CA SER A 552 5.51 -27.51 31.77
C SER A 552 4.85 -26.16 31.99
N PHE A 553 5.06 -25.20 31.06
CA PHE A 553 4.48 -23.87 31.18
C PHE A 553 3.00 -23.89 30.79
N ALA A 554 2.17 -23.28 31.60
CA ALA A 554 0.74 -23.16 31.33
C ALA A 554 0.45 -22.08 30.25
N CYS A 555 1.26 -22.06 29.17
CA CYS A 555 1.14 -21.14 28.06
C CYS A 555 0.57 -21.87 26.85
N ASN A 556 -0.41 -21.28 26.21
CA ASN A 556 -0.94 -21.83 24.95
C ASN A 556 0.02 -21.46 23.82
N THR A 557 0.34 -22.42 22.97
CA THR A 557 1.11 -22.24 21.74
C THR A 557 0.29 -22.62 20.54
N LEU A 558 0.46 -21.88 19.44
CA LEU A 558 -0.16 -22.22 18.16
C LEU A 558 0.65 -23.31 17.45
N PRO A 559 0.00 -24.15 16.64
CA PRO A 559 0.70 -25.04 15.73
C PRO A 559 1.63 -24.25 14.79
N HIS A 560 2.80 -24.77 14.51
CA HIS A 560 3.83 -24.08 13.71
C HIS A 560 3.86 -24.53 12.24
N ASN A 561 2.85 -25.26 11.76
CA ASN A 561 2.78 -25.77 10.39
C ASN A 561 2.84 -24.67 9.32
N TYR A 562 2.44 -23.44 9.63
CA TYR A 562 2.63 -22.29 8.73
C TYR A 562 4.10 -21.84 8.58
N LEU A 563 5.00 -22.26 9.46
CA LEU A 563 6.44 -22.00 9.33
C LEU A 563 7.12 -23.03 8.43
N THR A 564 6.58 -24.25 8.37
CA THR A 564 7.14 -25.38 7.62
C THR A 564 6.57 -25.50 6.20
N GLY A 565 5.53 -24.73 5.87
CA GLY A 565 4.81 -24.86 4.59
C GLY A 565 3.79 -26.01 4.56
N ASP A 566 3.56 -26.66 5.68
CA ASP A 566 2.62 -27.79 5.81
C ASP A 566 1.20 -27.31 6.14
N TYR A 567 0.54 -26.69 5.15
CA TYR A 567 -0.81 -26.17 5.26
C TYR A 567 -1.58 -26.34 3.93
N GLU A 568 -2.92 -26.40 4.04
CA GLU A 568 -3.77 -26.51 2.87
C GLU A 568 -4.14 -25.15 2.27
N TRP A 569 -4.23 -25.11 0.95
CA TRP A 569 -4.66 -23.97 0.15
C TRP A 569 -6.04 -24.26 -0.41
N LYS A 570 -7.03 -23.43 -0.03
CA LYS A 570 -8.39 -23.55 -0.52
C LYS A 570 -8.86 -22.25 -1.16
N GLU A 571 -9.43 -22.35 -2.36
CA GLU A 571 -10.17 -21.22 -2.94
C GLU A 571 -11.57 -21.19 -2.32
N VAL A 572 -11.91 -20.08 -1.70
CA VAL A 572 -13.26 -19.84 -1.16
C VAL A 572 -14.02 -18.95 -2.12
N LYS A 573 -15.06 -19.49 -2.74
CA LYS A 573 -16.03 -18.71 -3.51
C LYS A 573 -17.06 -18.11 -2.56
N PRO A 574 -17.33 -16.78 -2.64
CA PRO A 574 -18.38 -16.16 -1.83
C PRO A 574 -19.73 -16.83 -2.13
N LYS A 575 -20.55 -17.03 -1.12
CA LYS A 575 -21.92 -17.56 -1.30
C LYS A 575 -22.70 -16.57 -2.17
N GLU A 576 -23.47 -17.06 -3.14
CA GLU A 576 -24.19 -16.33 -4.21
C GLU A 576 -25.13 -15.18 -3.76
N LYS A 577 -25.27 -14.89 -2.48
CA LYS A 577 -26.17 -13.86 -1.92
C LYS A 577 -25.48 -12.63 -1.36
N SER A 578 -24.15 -12.50 -1.46
CA SER A 578 -23.48 -11.28 -1.01
C SER A 578 -23.27 -10.34 -2.20
N TYR A 579 -23.38 -9.03 -1.97
CA TYR A 579 -23.04 -7.98 -2.93
C TYR A 579 -21.55 -7.99 -3.36
N GLU A 580 -20.81 -9.00 -2.95
CA GLU A 580 -19.38 -9.20 -3.11
C GLU A 580 -19.06 -10.37 -4.06
N THR A 581 -19.83 -10.53 -5.13
CA THR A 581 -19.78 -11.68 -6.04
C THR A 581 -18.45 -11.89 -6.77
N ASP A 582 -17.51 -10.94 -6.72
CA ASP A 582 -16.24 -10.99 -7.48
C ASP A 582 -15.00 -11.26 -6.62
N ARG A 583 -15.16 -11.59 -5.33
CA ARG A 583 -14.02 -11.91 -4.47
C ARG A 583 -13.59 -13.35 -4.62
N ARG A 584 -12.37 -13.55 -5.12
CA ARG A 584 -11.66 -14.84 -5.05
C ARG A 584 -10.71 -14.77 -3.85
N LEU A 585 -11.13 -15.39 -2.77
CA LEU A 585 -10.35 -15.45 -1.52
C LEU A 585 -9.55 -16.75 -1.51
N LEU A 586 -8.28 -16.63 -1.13
CA LEU A 586 -7.45 -17.77 -0.80
C LEU A 586 -7.51 -17.99 0.71
N GLN A 587 -8.00 -19.14 1.12
CA GLN A 587 -7.97 -19.55 2.52
C GLN A 587 -6.78 -20.48 2.75
N LEU A 588 -5.92 -20.15 3.72
CA LEU A 588 -4.88 -21.00 4.20
C LEU A 588 -5.37 -21.69 5.46
N GLU A 589 -5.35 -23.04 5.46
CA GLU A 589 -5.74 -23.84 6.61
C GLU A 589 -4.49 -24.41 7.28
N PHE A 590 -3.89 -23.67 8.18
CA PHE A 590 -2.69 -24.07 8.91
C PHE A 590 -2.92 -24.29 10.42
N TYR A 591 -4.07 -23.94 10.97
CA TYR A 591 -4.47 -24.29 12.34
C TYR A 591 -5.99 -24.18 12.52
N LYS A 592 -6.52 -24.90 13.53
CA LYS A 592 -7.92 -24.74 13.93
C LYS A 592 -8.06 -23.53 14.84
N TRP A 593 -8.95 -22.65 14.50
CA TRP A 593 -9.30 -21.50 15.33
C TRP A 593 -9.93 -21.99 16.65
N HIS A 594 -9.25 -21.74 17.76
CA HIS A 594 -9.82 -21.92 19.07
C HIS A 594 -10.35 -20.56 19.53
N THR A 595 -11.63 -20.50 19.86
CA THR A 595 -12.22 -19.34 20.56
C THR A 595 -11.79 -19.42 22.02
N TYR A 596 -10.79 -18.68 22.42
CA TYR A 596 -10.45 -18.49 23.83
C TYR A 596 -11.35 -17.41 24.40
N THR A 597 -12.17 -17.80 25.38
CA THR A 597 -13.12 -16.89 26.06
C THR A 597 -12.57 -16.18 27.27
N GLU A 598 -11.41 -16.61 27.79
CA GLU A 598 -10.82 -16.01 28.98
C GLU A 598 -9.36 -15.59 28.74
N TYR A 599 -9.12 -14.35 29.12
CA TYR A 599 -7.83 -13.71 29.13
C TYR A 599 -7.07 -14.08 30.40
N ASN A 600 -5.86 -14.65 30.23
CA ASN A 600 -5.07 -15.09 31.36
C ASN A 600 -3.64 -14.49 31.27
N SER A 601 -3.07 -14.14 32.40
CA SER A 601 -1.73 -13.54 32.53
C SER A 601 -0.57 -14.43 32.06
N HIS A 602 -0.84 -15.69 31.78
CA HIS A 602 0.13 -16.67 31.24
C HIS A 602 0.07 -16.80 29.72
N GLN A 603 -0.70 -15.92 29.04
CA GLN A 603 -0.83 -15.94 27.59
C GLN A 603 0.34 -15.22 26.92
N LEU A 604 0.85 -15.80 25.83
CA LEU A 604 1.81 -15.11 24.99
C LEU A 604 1.13 -14.01 24.21
N TRP A 605 1.73 -12.84 24.14
CA TRP A 605 1.21 -11.70 23.40
C TRP A 605 0.96 -12.05 21.93
N GLN A 606 1.96 -12.66 21.29
CA GLN A 606 1.88 -13.01 19.87
C GLN A 606 0.74 -13.98 19.57
N GLU A 607 0.55 -15.01 20.41
CA GLU A 607 -0.55 -15.96 20.30
C GLU A 607 -1.91 -15.26 20.47
N HIS A 608 -1.97 -14.31 21.40
CA HIS A 608 -3.18 -13.52 21.63
C HIS A 608 -3.57 -12.67 20.42
N LEU A 609 -2.61 -12.03 19.75
CA LEU A 609 -2.86 -11.26 18.52
C LEU A 609 -3.49 -12.11 17.43
N ILE A 610 -2.94 -13.30 17.18
CA ILE A 610 -3.38 -14.19 16.11
C ILE A 610 -4.78 -14.73 16.39
N ILE A 611 -5.00 -15.24 17.60
CA ILE A 611 -6.28 -15.85 17.98
C ILE A 611 -7.43 -14.86 17.90
N ASN A 612 -7.18 -13.61 18.27
CA ASN A 612 -8.22 -12.59 18.44
C ASN A 612 -8.35 -11.62 17.26
N SER A 613 -7.49 -11.70 16.25
CA SER A 613 -7.50 -10.79 15.10
C SER A 613 -8.43 -11.20 13.96
N LYS A 614 -9.06 -12.37 14.03
CA LYS A 614 -9.88 -12.97 12.96
C LYS A 614 -10.98 -12.08 12.38
N TYR A 615 -11.47 -11.10 13.11
CA TYR A 615 -12.66 -10.34 12.72
C TYR A 615 -12.50 -8.81 12.62
N ASN A 616 -11.33 -8.24 12.95
CA ASN A 616 -11.27 -6.80 13.18
C ASN A 616 -9.96 -6.10 12.84
N MET A 617 -9.27 -6.57 11.82
CA MET A 617 -8.14 -5.83 11.26
C MET A 617 -8.62 -4.94 10.09
N ASP A 618 -9.81 -4.35 10.21
CA ASP A 618 -10.42 -3.59 9.11
C ASP A 618 -9.75 -2.24 8.84
N ASP A 619 -8.75 -1.85 9.64
CA ASP A 619 -8.02 -0.60 9.42
C ASP A 619 -6.52 -0.80 9.33
N SER A 620 -5.97 -0.46 8.17
CA SER A 620 -4.53 -0.52 7.88
C SER A 620 -3.67 0.36 8.80
N ARG A 621 -4.24 1.40 9.41
CA ARG A 621 -3.54 2.32 10.32
C ARG A 621 -3.01 1.63 11.58
N TYR A 622 -3.61 0.50 11.96
CA TYR A 622 -3.23 -0.24 13.16
C TYR A 622 -2.35 -1.46 12.90
N MET A 623 -2.11 -1.75 11.65
CA MET A 623 -1.25 -2.87 11.27
C MET A 623 0.20 -2.64 11.64
N GLU A 624 0.70 -1.43 11.47
CA GLU A 624 2.06 -1.07 11.81
C GLU A 624 2.36 -1.23 13.30
N PRO A 625 1.58 -0.68 14.26
CA PRO A 625 1.81 -0.92 15.68
C PRO A 625 1.80 -2.40 16.07
N LEU A 626 0.97 -3.21 15.43
CA LEU A 626 0.91 -4.65 15.71
C LEU A 626 2.13 -5.39 15.14
N LEU A 627 2.59 -5.06 13.94
CA LEU A 627 3.81 -5.64 13.35
C LEU A 627 5.05 -5.21 14.12
N CYS A 628 5.12 -3.97 14.58
CA CYS A 628 6.18 -3.44 15.43
C CYS A 628 6.29 -4.15 16.80
N CYS A 629 5.30 -4.92 17.21
CA CYS A 629 5.42 -5.75 18.39
C CYS A 629 6.39 -6.94 18.20
N PHE A 630 6.59 -7.42 16.96
CA PHE A 630 7.34 -8.66 16.71
C PHE A 630 8.26 -8.54 15.49
N PRO A 631 9.22 -7.61 15.47
CA PRO A 631 10.08 -7.37 14.31
C PRO A 631 10.99 -8.56 13.99
N ASN A 632 11.32 -9.41 14.98
CA ASN A 632 12.11 -10.63 14.81
C ASN A 632 11.27 -11.84 14.33
N ARG A 633 9.96 -11.81 14.48
CA ARG A 633 9.06 -12.92 14.12
C ARG A 633 7.71 -12.43 13.65
N PRO A 634 7.59 -11.80 12.48
CA PRO A 634 6.33 -11.27 11.96
C PRO A 634 5.38 -12.35 11.41
N GLU A 635 5.89 -13.58 11.17
CA GLU A 635 5.20 -14.66 10.45
C GLU A 635 3.77 -14.95 10.93
N PRO A 636 3.46 -15.06 12.22
CA PRO A 636 2.09 -15.34 12.67
C PRO A 636 1.10 -14.24 12.27
N LEU A 637 1.52 -12.97 12.37
CA LEU A 637 0.68 -11.85 11.99
C LEU A 637 0.56 -11.73 10.46
N ILE A 638 1.63 -12.02 9.73
CA ILE A 638 1.61 -12.08 8.26
C ILE A 638 0.65 -13.19 7.78
N ALA A 639 0.63 -14.35 8.42
CA ALA A 639 -0.33 -15.41 8.12
C ALA A 639 -1.78 -14.93 8.24
N GLN A 640 -2.06 -14.16 9.29
CA GLN A 640 -3.37 -13.55 9.50
C GLN A 640 -3.70 -12.50 8.44
N ILE A 641 -2.74 -11.65 8.08
CA ILE A 641 -2.88 -10.63 7.02
C ILE A 641 -3.22 -11.31 5.68
N ILE A 642 -2.51 -12.37 5.32
CA ILE A 642 -2.78 -13.13 4.09
C ILE A 642 -4.22 -13.65 4.12
N THR A 643 -4.63 -14.29 5.20
CA THR A 643 -5.95 -14.89 5.33
C THR A 643 -7.09 -13.85 5.22
N CYS A 644 -6.90 -12.64 5.76
CA CYS A 644 -7.93 -11.61 5.79
C CYS A 644 -7.94 -10.70 4.55
N TYR A 645 -6.77 -10.42 3.96
CA TYR A 645 -6.61 -9.33 2.98
C TYR A 645 -6.06 -9.76 1.62
N MET A 646 -5.46 -10.95 1.48
CA MET A 646 -4.96 -11.42 0.19
C MET A 646 -6.12 -11.90 -0.70
N THR A 647 -6.71 -10.96 -1.44
CA THR A 647 -7.80 -11.24 -2.38
C THR A 647 -7.31 -11.04 -3.82
N PHE A 648 -7.66 -11.95 -4.73
CA PHE A 648 -7.23 -11.90 -6.12
C PHE A 648 -8.30 -11.37 -7.10
N GLY A 649 -9.52 -11.11 -6.60
CA GLY A 649 -10.58 -10.40 -7.33
C GLY A 649 -10.47 -8.89 -7.21
N THR A 650 -11.61 -8.19 -7.05
CA THR A 650 -11.65 -6.74 -6.80
C THR A 650 -11.30 -6.48 -5.33
N PRO A 651 -10.12 -5.93 -4.99
CA PRO A 651 -9.73 -5.69 -3.62
C PRO A 651 -10.44 -4.47 -3.04
N GLN A 652 -10.73 -4.53 -1.76
CA GLN A 652 -11.12 -3.35 -0.98
C GLN A 652 -9.91 -2.44 -0.77
N GLU A 653 -10.15 -1.18 -0.47
CA GLU A 653 -9.09 -0.20 -0.21
C GLU A 653 -8.25 -0.60 1.02
N ASP A 654 -8.90 -1.14 2.06
CA ASP A 654 -8.22 -1.64 3.26
C ASP A 654 -7.28 -2.81 2.97
N SER A 655 -7.65 -3.72 2.06
CA SER A 655 -6.75 -4.79 1.60
C SER A 655 -5.46 -4.23 0.99
N LYS A 656 -5.58 -3.22 0.14
CA LYS A 656 -4.40 -2.59 -0.49
C LYS A 656 -3.49 -1.93 0.53
N ARG A 657 -4.07 -1.15 1.45
CA ARG A 657 -3.32 -0.43 2.50
C ARG A 657 -2.63 -1.40 3.45
N THR A 658 -3.35 -2.43 3.89
CA THR A 658 -2.80 -3.43 4.82
C THR A 658 -1.65 -4.23 4.21
N LEU A 659 -1.81 -4.71 2.96
CA LEU A 659 -0.74 -5.43 2.26
C LEU A 659 0.47 -4.53 2.00
N ALA A 660 0.26 -3.28 1.57
CA ALA A 660 1.33 -2.31 1.38
C ALA A 660 2.07 -2.00 2.69
N CYS A 661 1.33 -1.82 3.81
CA CYS A 661 1.91 -1.63 5.13
C CYS A 661 2.76 -2.83 5.55
N ALA A 662 2.24 -4.05 5.41
CA ALA A 662 2.97 -5.27 5.78
C ALA A 662 4.28 -5.43 4.98
N LEU A 663 4.25 -5.17 3.67
CA LEU A 663 5.44 -5.23 2.82
C LEU A 663 6.46 -4.15 3.21
N ARG A 664 6.02 -2.91 3.48
CA ARG A 664 6.88 -1.83 3.96
C ARG A 664 7.53 -2.18 5.30
N MET A 665 6.78 -2.79 6.22
CA MET A 665 7.34 -3.22 7.50
C MET A 665 8.35 -4.34 7.33
N LEU A 666 8.12 -5.31 6.43
CA LEU A 666 9.09 -6.36 6.12
C LEU A 666 10.37 -5.82 5.47
N LEU A 667 10.30 -4.70 4.73
CA LEU A 667 11.47 -3.97 4.26
C LEU A 667 12.30 -3.41 5.43
N SER A 668 11.62 -2.89 6.45
CA SER A 668 12.28 -2.29 7.62
C SER A 668 12.75 -3.32 8.65
N PHE A 669 12.26 -4.56 8.58
CA PHE A 669 12.70 -5.65 9.46
C PHE A 669 13.91 -6.35 8.86
N HIS A 670 14.83 -6.81 9.72
CA HIS A 670 16.05 -7.49 9.30
C HIS A 670 16.03 -9.01 9.54
N CYS A 671 14.88 -9.54 9.94
CA CYS A 671 14.72 -11.00 10.10
C CYS A 671 14.69 -11.72 8.74
N PRO A 672 15.12 -12.98 8.66
CA PRO A 672 14.93 -13.81 7.48
C PRO A 672 13.44 -13.95 7.15
N LEU A 673 13.09 -13.83 5.86
CA LEU A 673 11.72 -14.02 5.40
C LEU A 673 11.41 -15.52 5.39
N LYS A 674 10.48 -15.92 6.26
CA LYS A 674 10.03 -17.32 6.37
C LYS A 674 8.78 -17.53 5.49
N GLU A 675 8.14 -18.69 5.65
CA GLU A 675 7.09 -19.18 4.76
C GLU A 675 5.96 -18.17 4.49
N MET A 676 5.40 -17.54 5.53
CA MET A 676 4.30 -16.60 5.34
C MET A 676 4.74 -15.28 4.72
N SER A 677 5.91 -14.78 5.07
CA SER A 677 6.49 -13.59 4.43
C SER A 677 6.82 -13.83 2.97
N LEU A 678 7.34 -15.02 2.61
CA LEU A 678 7.55 -15.42 1.20
C LEU A 678 6.22 -15.57 0.45
N PHE A 679 5.19 -16.07 1.14
CA PHE A 679 3.84 -16.14 0.56
C PHE A 679 3.26 -14.76 0.30
N LEU A 680 3.37 -13.84 1.28
CA LEU A 680 2.93 -12.46 1.13
C LEU A 680 3.64 -11.79 -0.05
N LEU A 681 4.96 -11.94 -0.15
CA LEU A 681 5.77 -11.44 -1.26
C LEU A 681 5.25 -11.98 -2.60
N SER A 682 5.14 -13.30 -2.73
CA SER A 682 4.73 -13.97 -3.97
C SER A 682 3.31 -13.57 -4.40
N GLY A 683 2.35 -13.60 -3.48
CA GLY A 683 0.97 -13.19 -3.75
C GLY A 683 0.85 -11.71 -4.09
N SER A 684 1.68 -10.86 -3.46
CA SER A 684 1.71 -9.43 -3.71
C SER A 684 2.31 -9.08 -5.09
N LEU A 685 3.27 -9.83 -5.59
CA LEU A 685 3.77 -9.68 -6.97
C LEU A 685 2.70 -9.96 -8.04
N LEU A 686 1.66 -10.71 -7.70
CA LEU A 686 0.51 -11.02 -8.55
C LEU A 686 -0.73 -10.14 -8.25
N PHE A 687 -0.67 -9.29 -7.23
CA PHE A 687 -1.82 -8.51 -6.77
C PHE A 687 -2.29 -7.49 -7.81
N VAL A 688 -3.56 -7.08 -7.74
CA VAL A 688 -4.13 -6.17 -8.73
C VAL A 688 -3.61 -4.74 -8.62
N ASP A 689 -3.33 -4.28 -7.40
CA ASP A 689 -2.85 -2.92 -7.15
C ASP A 689 -1.36 -2.79 -7.47
N LYS A 690 -0.99 -1.70 -8.17
CA LYS A 690 0.38 -1.46 -8.61
C LYS A 690 1.32 -1.12 -7.44
N THR A 691 0.83 -0.36 -6.45
CA THR A 691 1.63 0.06 -5.29
C THR A 691 2.04 -1.15 -4.47
N VAL A 692 1.10 -2.09 -4.23
CA VAL A 692 1.39 -3.36 -3.53
C VAL A 692 2.44 -4.17 -4.29
N ARG A 693 2.31 -4.29 -5.62
CA ARG A 693 3.32 -4.99 -6.44
C ARG A 693 4.70 -4.31 -6.38
N SER A 694 4.72 -2.98 -6.35
CA SER A 694 5.99 -2.22 -6.28
C SER A 694 6.72 -2.45 -4.97
N TYR A 695 6.02 -2.43 -3.82
CA TYR A 695 6.63 -2.78 -2.53
C TYR A 695 7.09 -4.25 -2.49
N ALA A 696 6.36 -5.16 -3.11
CA ALA A 696 6.78 -6.57 -3.20
C ALA A 696 8.05 -6.71 -4.05
N ALA A 697 8.15 -6.01 -5.16
CA ALA A 697 9.35 -6.03 -6.00
C ALA A 697 10.56 -5.41 -5.28
N GLU A 698 10.36 -4.33 -4.54
CA GLU A 698 11.38 -3.69 -3.71
C GLU A 698 11.86 -4.64 -2.59
N LEU A 699 10.91 -5.30 -1.90
CA LEU A 699 11.22 -6.31 -0.89
C LEU A 699 12.01 -7.49 -1.47
N TRP A 700 11.71 -7.91 -2.70
CA TRP A 700 12.49 -8.95 -3.36
C TRP A 700 13.92 -8.47 -3.65
N VAL A 701 14.09 -7.27 -4.25
CA VAL A 701 15.41 -6.71 -4.58
C VAL A 701 16.27 -6.59 -3.34
N GLU A 702 15.76 -5.96 -2.30
CA GLU A 702 16.50 -5.73 -1.07
C GLU A 702 16.73 -7.04 -0.30
N GLY A 703 15.72 -7.90 -0.21
CA GLY A 703 15.81 -9.18 0.49
C GLY A 703 16.75 -10.19 -0.19
N ILE A 704 16.93 -10.11 -1.51
CA ILE A 704 17.96 -10.90 -2.23
C ILE A 704 19.36 -10.35 -1.91
N SER A 705 19.56 -9.04 -1.95
CA SER A 705 20.84 -8.43 -1.62
C SER A 705 21.32 -8.78 -0.21
N THR A 706 20.39 -8.87 0.74
CA THR A 706 20.66 -9.20 2.14
C THR A 706 20.58 -10.70 2.48
N GLY A 707 20.35 -11.56 1.49
CA GLY A 707 20.26 -13.01 1.68
C GLY A 707 19.06 -13.50 2.49
N ARG A 708 18.01 -12.67 2.64
CA ARG A 708 16.80 -12.98 3.43
C ARG A 708 15.75 -13.81 2.70
N ILE A 709 15.86 -13.99 1.38
CA ILE A 709 14.84 -14.62 0.52
C ILE A 709 15.30 -15.98 0.01
N ASN A 710 14.41 -16.97 0.15
CA ASN A 710 14.52 -18.25 -0.55
C ASN A 710 13.80 -18.18 -1.91
N ASN A 711 14.54 -17.95 -2.98
CA ASN A 711 14.01 -17.83 -4.34
C ASN A 711 13.29 -19.09 -4.85
N HIS A 712 13.76 -20.27 -4.48
CA HIS A 712 13.12 -21.53 -4.85
C HIS A 712 11.68 -21.54 -4.32
N ARG A 713 11.50 -21.23 -3.04
CA ARG A 713 10.18 -21.22 -2.42
C ARG A 713 9.25 -20.14 -3.00
N VAL A 714 9.78 -18.97 -3.32
CA VAL A 714 9.01 -17.91 -4.03
C VAL A 714 8.52 -18.41 -5.39
N GLY A 715 9.37 -19.08 -6.16
CA GLY A 715 9.02 -19.67 -7.46
C GLY A 715 7.90 -20.72 -7.37
N GLU A 716 7.99 -21.64 -6.41
CA GLU A 716 6.96 -22.64 -6.12
C GLU A 716 5.61 -22.01 -5.77
N ILE A 717 5.61 -21.02 -4.88
CA ILE A 717 4.37 -20.32 -4.46
C ILE A 717 3.73 -19.62 -5.66
N LEU A 718 4.52 -18.88 -6.44
CA LEU A 718 4.05 -18.21 -7.66
C LEU A 718 3.43 -19.20 -8.65
N ALA A 719 4.10 -20.32 -8.91
CA ALA A 719 3.62 -21.37 -9.81
C ALA A 719 2.25 -21.92 -9.34
N ARG A 720 2.12 -22.22 -8.06
CA ARG A 720 0.88 -22.72 -7.47
C ARG A 720 -0.26 -21.71 -7.55
N LEU A 721 -0.01 -20.43 -7.30
CA LEU A 721 -1.02 -19.36 -7.44
C LEU A 721 -1.52 -19.24 -8.88
N ILE A 722 -0.65 -19.43 -9.87
CA ILE A 722 -1.03 -19.44 -11.29
C ILE A 722 -1.78 -20.73 -11.65
N GLN A 723 -1.36 -21.90 -11.15
CA GLN A 723 -2.08 -23.15 -11.33
C GLN A 723 -3.52 -23.08 -10.82
N MET A 724 -3.75 -22.36 -9.72
CA MET A 724 -5.09 -22.11 -9.17
C MET A 724 -5.88 -21.02 -9.93
N GLU A 725 -5.32 -20.47 -10.99
CA GLU A 725 -5.93 -19.40 -11.82
C GLU A 725 -6.36 -18.16 -11.01
N LEU A 726 -5.70 -17.88 -9.90
CA LEU A 726 -6.07 -16.77 -8.99
C LEU A 726 -5.74 -15.40 -9.57
N ALA A 727 -4.67 -15.30 -10.36
CA ALA A 727 -4.22 -14.03 -10.93
C ALA A 727 -3.66 -14.19 -12.36
N PRO A 728 -3.77 -13.15 -13.20
CA PRO A 728 -3.14 -13.16 -14.52
C PRO A 728 -1.61 -13.06 -14.42
N LEU A 729 -0.90 -13.97 -15.09
CA LEU A 729 0.57 -14.01 -15.18
C LEU A 729 1.18 -12.68 -15.63
N LYS A 730 0.47 -11.93 -16.49
CA LYS A 730 0.92 -10.63 -16.99
C LYS A 730 1.24 -9.62 -15.89
N ARG A 731 0.57 -9.67 -14.73
CA ARG A 731 0.84 -8.75 -13.60
C ARG A 731 2.28 -8.93 -13.10
N PHE A 732 2.68 -10.17 -12.89
CA PHE A 732 4.05 -10.52 -12.51
C PHE A 732 5.07 -10.06 -13.55
N THR A 733 4.90 -10.49 -14.80
CA THR A 733 5.85 -10.16 -15.89
C THR A 733 6.04 -8.66 -16.06
N THR A 734 4.95 -7.88 -15.99
CA THR A 734 5.02 -6.41 -16.05
C THR A 734 5.82 -5.84 -14.87
N GLN A 735 5.55 -6.32 -13.65
CA GLN A 735 6.24 -5.82 -12.45
C GLN A 735 7.73 -6.16 -12.48
N VAL A 736 8.09 -7.34 -12.95
CA VAL A 736 9.51 -7.74 -13.11
C VAL A 736 10.24 -6.79 -14.04
N TYR A 737 9.70 -6.52 -15.22
CA TYR A 737 10.30 -5.56 -16.15
C TYR A 737 10.43 -4.14 -15.58
N GLU A 738 9.44 -3.70 -14.80
CA GLU A 738 9.43 -2.35 -14.23
C GLU A 738 10.43 -2.16 -13.08
N SER A 739 10.70 -3.20 -12.27
CA SER A 739 11.34 -3.00 -10.97
C SER A 739 12.42 -4.02 -10.57
N MET A 740 12.48 -5.21 -11.19
CA MET A 740 13.40 -6.27 -10.78
C MET A 740 14.48 -6.56 -11.85
N TYR A 741 14.14 -6.38 -13.10
CA TYR A 741 15.00 -6.66 -14.25
C TYR A 741 16.10 -5.58 -14.41
N LYS A 742 17.32 -6.01 -14.74
CA LYS A 742 18.50 -5.15 -14.93
C LYS A 742 18.86 -4.26 -13.73
N ARG A 743 18.73 -4.76 -12.52
CA ARG A 743 19.17 -4.05 -11.30
C ARG A 743 20.68 -4.14 -11.09
N SER A 744 21.22 -5.36 -11.14
CA SER A 744 22.64 -5.68 -11.15
C SER A 744 22.85 -7.06 -11.75
N THR A 745 24.09 -7.46 -12.05
CA THR A 745 24.43 -8.82 -12.52
C THR A 745 23.95 -9.86 -11.51
N PHE A 746 24.16 -9.64 -10.22
CA PHE A 746 23.71 -10.53 -9.15
C PHE A 746 22.19 -10.67 -9.14
N HIS A 747 21.43 -9.57 -9.19
CA HIS A 747 19.97 -9.63 -9.22
C HIS A 747 19.44 -10.32 -10.47
N ASN A 748 20.08 -10.15 -11.64
CA ASN A 748 19.70 -10.84 -12.87
C ASN A 748 19.90 -12.36 -12.73
N GLN A 749 21.00 -12.82 -12.12
CA GLN A 749 21.24 -14.23 -11.84
C GLN A 749 20.20 -14.81 -10.87
N GLN A 750 19.88 -14.07 -9.81
CA GLN A 750 18.84 -14.48 -8.85
C GLN A 750 17.43 -14.48 -9.45
N LEU A 751 17.15 -13.55 -10.37
CA LEU A 751 15.90 -13.51 -11.10
C LEU A 751 15.78 -14.67 -12.09
N GLU A 752 16.89 -15.04 -12.74
CA GLU A 752 16.95 -16.26 -13.58
C GLU A 752 16.62 -17.51 -12.77
N ALA A 753 17.24 -17.65 -11.59
CA ALA A 753 16.97 -18.77 -10.70
C ALA A 753 15.49 -18.82 -10.27
N LEU A 754 14.92 -17.68 -9.88
CA LEU A 754 13.49 -17.56 -9.56
C LEU A 754 12.60 -17.97 -10.73
N LEU A 755 12.90 -17.50 -11.95
CA LEU A 755 12.09 -17.82 -13.14
C LEU A 755 12.22 -19.28 -13.54
N THR A 756 13.38 -19.90 -13.37
CA THR A 756 13.58 -21.33 -13.63
C THR A 756 12.62 -22.16 -12.80
N GLU A 757 12.56 -21.94 -11.50
CA GLU A 757 11.63 -22.61 -10.59
C GLU A 757 10.17 -22.30 -10.92
N PHE A 758 9.87 -21.02 -11.14
CA PHE A 758 8.51 -20.59 -11.44
C PHE A 758 7.98 -21.23 -12.73
N ILE A 759 8.75 -21.18 -13.81
CA ILE A 759 8.37 -21.76 -15.11
C ILE A 759 8.28 -23.28 -15.00
N GLY A 760 9.23 -23.91 -14.30
CA GLY A 760 9.24 -25.34 -14.02
C GLY A 760 7.99 -25.84 -13.30
N GLY A 761 7.41 -25.01 -12.43
CA GLY A 761 6.19 -25.32 -11.68
C GLY A 761 4.88 -24.96 -12.39
N LEU A 762 4.88 -24.36 -13.59
CA LEU A 762 3.65 -24.01 -14.31
C LEU A 762 2.90 -25.25 -14.85
N PRO A 763 1.58 -25.16 -15.14
CA PRO A 763 0.82 -26.27 -15.71
C PRO A 763 1.34 -26.68 -17.10
N ASP A 764 1.15 -27.95 -17.48
CA ASP A 764 1.53 -28.46 -18.82
C ASP A 764 0.79 -27.72 -19.94
N LYS A 765 -0.48 -27.36 -19.70
CA LYS A 765 -1.24 -26.53 -20.64
C LYS A 765 -0.77 -25.09 -20.56
N PRO A 766 -0.36 -24.47 -21.69
CA PRO A 766 0.10 -23.09 -21.71
C PRO A 766 -0.92 -22.11 -21.11
N VAL A 767 -0.48 -21.31 -20.13
CA VAL A 767 -1.31 -20.27 -19.50
C VAL A 767 -1.26 -18.96 -20.29
N THR A 768 -2.29 -18.14 -20.15
CA THR A 768 -2.32 -16.82 -20.81
C THR A 768 -1.18 -15.93 -20.27
N GLY A 769 -0.38 -15.38 -21.16
CA GLY A 769 0.79 -14.56 -20.78
C GLY A 769 2.11 -15.33 -20.73
N LEU A 770 2.11 -16.66 -20.93
CA LEU A 770 3.32 -17.48 -20.90
C LEU A 770 4.38 -17.01 -21.90
N LYS A 771 3.96 -16.54 -23.09
CA LYS A 771 4.90 -16.06 -24.11
C LYS A 771 5.79 -14.94 -23.58
N GLN A 772 5.22 -13.93 -22.93
CA GLN A 772 5.96 -12.79 -22.36
C GLN A 772 6.91 -13.24 -21.24
N LEU A 773 6.49 -14.20 -20.44
CA LEU A 773 7.36 -14.77 -19.40
C LEU A 773 8.55 -15.51 -20.00
N LEU A 774 8.34 -16.31 -21.05
CA LEU A 774 9.42 -17.02 -21.73
C LEU A 774 10.35 -16.06 -22.50
N GLU A 775 9.82 -14.97 -23.05
CA GLU A 775 10.63 -13.91 -23.67
C GLU A 775 11.52 -13.22 -22.62
N LEU A 776 11.00 -12.92 -21.44
CA LEU A 776 11.78 -12.39 -20.31
C LEU A 776 12.88 -13.38 -19.87
N TYR A 777 12.53 -14.65 -19.76
CA TYR A 777 13.47 -15.69 -19.35
C TYR A 777 14.60 -15.85 -20.38
N LEU A 778 14.28 -15.85 -21.68
CA LEU A 778 15.26 -15.88 -22.77
C LEU A 778 16.22 -14.68 -22.72
N GLU A 779 15.69 -13.50 -22.43
CA GLU A 779 16.49 -12.26 -22.29
C GLU A 779 17.47 -12.37 -21.11
N LEU A 780 17.00 -12.86 -19.95
CA LEU A 780 17.86 -13.08 -18.78
C LEU A 780 18.97 -14.11 -19.05
N LEU A 781 18.63 -15.26 -19.65
CA LEU A 781 19.63 -16.25 -20.03
C LEU A 781 20.69 -15.66 -20.97
N THR A 782 20.26 -14.81 -21.92
CA THR A 782 21.18 -14.16 -22.85
C THR A 782 22.12 -13.18 -22.14
N ILE A 783 21.59 -12.35 -21.21
CA ILE A 783 22.38 -11.38 -20.44
C ILE A 783 23.36 -12.10 -19.50
N ASN A 784 22.92 -13.15 -18.84
CA ASN A 784 23.72 -13.91 -17.88
C ASN A 784 24.68 -14.91 -18.55
N HIS A 785 24.66 -15.01 -19.88
CA HIS A 785 25.43 -16.01 -20.67
C HIS A 785 25.19 -17.44 -20.15
N SER A 786 23.94 -17.75 -19.79
CA SER A 786 23.50 -19.02 -19.23
C SER A 786 22.56 -19.77 -20.21
N LYS A 787 22.24 -21.01 -19.90
CA LYS A 787 21.33 -21.85 -20.66
C LYS A 787 20.44 -22.69 -19.75
N VAL A 788 19.34 -23.17 -20.30
CA VAL A 788 18.45 -24.07 -19.57
C VAL A 788 19.14 -25.43 -19.38
N THR A 789 19.36 -25.83 -18.13
CA THR A 789 20.00 -27.10 -17.78
C THR A 789 19.04 -28.14 -17.22
N ASP A 790 17.89 -27.66 -16.69
CA ASP A 790 16.87 -28.55 -16.14
C ASP A 790 16.19 -29.38 -17.21
N LYS A 791 16.28 -30.69 -17.11
CA LYS A 791 15.75 -31.64 -18.10
C LYS A 791 14.22 -31.63 -18.20
N GLN A 792 13.54 -31.41 -17.07
CA GLN A 792 12.07 -31.39 -17.05
C GLN A 792 11.56 -30.12 -17.70
N LEU A 793 12.21 -28.98 -17.42
CA LEU A 793 11.92 -27.72 -18.08
C LEU A 793 12.18 -27.78 -19.58
N LEU A 794 13.28 -28.37 -20.02
CA LEU A 794 13.57 -28.58 -21.46
C LEU A 794 12.50 -29.44 -22.14
N GLN A 795 12.05 -30.52 -21.53
CA GLN A 795 10.97 -31.34 -22.05
C GLN A 795 9.67 -30.52 -22.18
N ARG A 796 9.32 -29.76 -21.16
CA ARG A 796 8.13 -28.91 -21.13
C ARG A 796 8.19 -27.80 -22.20
N LEU A 797 9.34 -27.18 -22.39
CA LEU A 797 9.55 -26.21 -23.47
C LEU A 797 9.33 -26.84 -24.87
N GLN A 798 9.72 -28.11 -25.07
CA GLN A 798 9.45 -28.82 -26.32
C GLN A 798 7.94 -29.05 -26.52
N GLU A 799 7.23 -29.48 -25.47
CA GLU A 799 5.78 -29.68 -25.50
C GLU A 799 5.04 -28.37 -25.80
N TRP A 800 5.38 -27.28 -25.14
CA TRP A 800 4.81 -25.96 -25.42
C TRP A 800 5.18 -25.42 -26.80
N GLY A 801 6.30 -25.84 -27.37
CA GLY A 801 6.76 -25.51 -28.71
C GLY A 801 5.85 -26.03 -29.84
N THR A 802 4.94 -26.94 -29.54
CA THR A 802 3.89 -27.38 -30.47
C THR A 802 2.85 -26.30 -30.72
N ASN A 803 2.72 -25.32 -29.81
CA ASN A 803 1.83 -24.16 -29.97
C ASN A 803 2.50 -23.12 -30.88
N SER A 804 1.84 -22.75 -31.99
CA SER A 804 2.36 -21.81 -32.99
C SER A 804 2.82 -20.47 -32.41
N ASN A 805 2.12 -19.97 -31.38
CA ASN A 805 2.44 -18.69 -30.73
C ASN A 805 3.70 -18.77 -29.84
N LEU A 806 4.06 -19.93 -29.34
CA LEU A 806 5.20 -20.18 -28.45
C LEU A 806 6.41 -20.73 -29.19
N LYS A 807 6.20 -21.32 -30.37
CA LYS A 807 7.23 -22.05 -31.12
C LYS A 807 8.54 -21.29 -31.28
N LYS A 808 8.48 -19.99 -31.59
CA LYS A 808 9.70 -19.19 -31.81
C LYS A 808 10.51 -19.04 -30.52
N VAL A 809 9.89 -18.68 -29.42
CA VAL A 809 10.58 -18.44 -28.14
C VAL A 809 11.11 -19.74 -27.55
N THR A 810 10.34 -20.83 -27.62
CA THR A 810 10.77 -22.15 -27.11
C THR A 810 11.91 -22.73 -27.93
N THR A 811 11.92 -22.55 -29.28
CA THR A 811 13.05 -22.93 -30.12
C THR A 811 14.30 -22.15 -29.76
N SER A 812 14.21 -20.82 -29.52
CA SER A 812 15.35 -20.03 -29.09
C SER A 812 15.89 -20.47 -27.71
N LEU A 813 15.01 -20.78 -26.74
CA LEU A 813 15.40 -21.29 -25.41
C LEU A 813 16.09 -22.67 -25.48
N ASN A 814 15.67 -23.55 -26.39
CA ASN A 814 16.29 -24.87 -26.58
C ASN A 814 17.65 -24.81 -27.33
N ASN A 815 17.94 -23.72 -28.04
CA ASN A 815 19.16 -23.54 -28.83
C ASN A 815 20.25 -22.73 -28.11
N LEU A 816 19.96 -22.09 -26.96
CA LEU A 816 20.96 -21.51 -26.05
C LEU A 816 21.79 -22.63 -25.40
#